data_cce88a5d873c3ea73bf3bde369ba303b
#
_entry.id   cce88a5d873c3ea73bf3bde369ba303b
#
_cell.length_a   1.000
_cell.length_b   1.000
_cell.length_c   1.000
_cell.angle_alpha   90.00
_cell.angle_beta   90.00
_cell.angle_gamma   90.00
#
_symmetry.space_group_name_H-M   'P 1'
#
loop_
_entity.id
_entity.type
_entity.pdbx_description
1 polymer ?
#
loop_
_entity_poly.entity_id
_entity_poly.type
_entity_poly.pdbx_seq_one_letter_code
_entity_poly.pdbx_strand_id
1 'polypeptide(L)'
;MIKITLPDGSVKEYQSGITPAEIAASISEGLARNVLSASFNGKTIETVTPLTTDGSLTLYTWDSPEGKKAFWHSSAHILAQALEELYPGIKLTIGPAIANGFYYDVDFNGKPISEKDFPAIEAKFLKIARGKHPFKMRPVSKAEALSYYAGKNEYKTELIEALEDGTITFCDHSTFTDLCRGGHIPNTGFVKAVKVLSAAGAYWRGDEHNPQLTRVYAISFPKQKELTEYLELLEEAKKRDHRKLGKELELFTFSNKVGQGLPLWLPKGAALRERLEAFLRKAQKQAGYEQVVTPHIGHKNLYVTSGHWDKYGKDSFQPIATPNEGEEYLLKPMNCPHHCEIYNSHPWSYKDLPKRFAEFGTVYRYEQSGELHGLTRVRCFTQDDAHIFCTPEQLDDEFKHVIDLVLYVFGSLGFDNFTAQVSLRDPENPTKYIGSDENWAKAENAIINAAKEKGLSYVIETGEAAFYGPKLDFMVKDALGRSWQLGTIQVDYNLPERFDLWYKGADNEMHRPVMIHRAPFGSMERFVAILLEHTAGNFPLWLNPTQAIVLSLSEKYENYAQKILRLLENSDIRTLIDNRAETMGKKIREAETQKIPYMLIVGENEEKEGTVSVRKRGGEDLGSMSVEAFAKLINSEVAASIKQFGN
;
A
#
# COMPACT_ATOMS: atom_id res chain seq x y z
N MET A 1 25.66 -4.32 -41.81
CA MET A 1 24.23 -4.26 -41.43
C MET A 1 24.06 -5.04 -40.13
N ILE A 2 23.23 -4.55 -39.25
CA ILE A 2 22.82 -5.23 -38.01
C ILE A 2 21.29 -5.43 -38.00
N LYS A 3 20.81 -6.50 -37.37
CA LYS A 3 19.40 -6.80 -37.27
C LYS A 3 18.89 -6.43 -35.86
N ILE A 4 17.93 -5.52 -35.84
CA ILE A 4 17.32 -5.07 -34.61
C ILE A 4 15.88 -5.60 -34.50
N THR A 5 15.61 -6.37 -33.45
CA THR A 5 14.28 -6.89 -33.11
C THR A 5 13.59 -5.89 -32.16
N LEU A 6 12.40 -5.41 -32.55
CA LEU A 6 11.57 -4.52 -31.74
C LEU A 6 10.58 -5.32 -30.86
N PRO A 7 9.96 -4.71 -29.84
CA PRO A 7 9.05 -5.40 -28.92
C PRO A 7 7.82 -6.05 -29.56
N ASP A 8 7.39 -5.59 -30.73
CA ASP A 8 6.31 -6.16 -31.54
C ASP A 8 6.73 -7.41 -32.34
N GLY A 9 8.00 -7.84 -32.21
CA GLY A 9 8.59 -8.96 -32.94
C GLY A 9 9.09 -8.60 -34.35
N SER A 10 8.91 -7.36 -34.79
CA SER A 10 9.43 -6.91 -36.10
C SER A 10 10.95 -6.83 -36.10
N VAL A 11 11.59 -7.29 -37.19
CA VAL A 11 13.03 -7.24 -37.37
C VAL A 11 13.34 -6.26 -38.48
N LYS A 12 14.20 -5.26 -38.21
CA LYS A 12 14.67 -4.25 -39.18
C LYS A 12 16.18 -4.28 -39.28
N GLU A 13 16.68 -4.06 -40.51
CA GLU A 13 18.11 -3.98 -40.76
C GLU A 13 18.57 -2.53 -40.78
N TYR A 14 19.65 -2.23 -40.07
CA TYR A 14 20.28 -0.91 -39.99
C TYR A 14 21.79 -0.98 -40.23
N GLN A 15 22.40 0.15 -40.52
CA GLN A 15 23.86 0.23 -40.54
C GLN A 15 24.43 0.04 -39.11
N SER A 16 25.56 -0.67 -39.02
CA SER A 16 26.29 -0.77 -37.75
C SER A 16 26.72 0.61 -37.26
N GLY A 17 26.52 0.89 -35.99
CA GLY A 17 26.78 2.19 -35.37
C GLY A 17 25.54 3.09 -35.26
N ILE A 18 24.37 2.65 -35.75
CA ILE A 18 23.11 3.37 -35.55
C ILE A 18 22.78 3.47 -34.05
N THR A 19 22.13 4.57 -33.66
CA THR A 19 21.74 4.81 -32.25
C THR A 19 20.25 4.55 -32.04
N PRO A 20 19.81 4.25 -30.79
CA PRO A 20 18.39 4.15 -30.43
C PRO A 20 17.57 5.39 -30.79
N ALA A 21 18.16 6.60 -30.72
CA ALA A 21 17.51 7.85 -31.11
C ALA A 21 17.24 7.89 -32.63
N GLU A 22 18.18 7.47 -33.47
CA GLU A 22 18.01 7.38 -34.91
C GLU A 22 17.01 6.32 -35.31
N ILE A 23 16.99 5.17 -34.60
CA ILE A 23 15.97 4.15 -34.81
C ILE A 23 14.58 4.67 -34.42
N ALA A 24 14.44 5.40 -33.29
CA ALA A 24 13.20 6.07 -32.94
C ALA A 24 12.71 7.04 -34.02
N ALA A 25 13.63 7.82 -34.58
CA ALA A 25 13.33 8.76 -35.68
C ALA A 25 12.88 8.02 -36.95
N SER A 26 13.47 6.86 -37.27
CA SER A 26 13.06 6.02 -38.39
C SER A 26 11.67 5.41 -38.26
N ILE A 27 11.17 5.30 -37.01
CA ILE A 27 9.82 4.77 -36.70
C ILE A 27 8.81 5.91 -36.80
N SER A 28 9.01 6.98 -36.02
CA SER A 28 8.19 8.20 -36.12
C SER A 28 8.87 9.40 -35.46
N GLU A 29 8.58 10.61 -35.97
CA GLU A 29 9.02 11.87 -35.36
C GLU A 29 8.47 12.04 -33.92
N GLY A 30 7.26 11.55 -33.67
CA GLY A 30 6.64 11.61 -32.36
C GLY A 30 7.42 10.78 -31.33
N LEU A 31 7.84 9.58 -31.69
CA LEU A 31 8.67 8.73 -30.85
C LEU A 31 10.05 9.34 -30.61
N ALA A 32 10.70 9.86 -31.66
CA ALA A 32 12.00 10.50 -31.54
C ALA A 32 12.03 11.68 -30.55
N ARG A 33 10.92 12.44 -30.47
CA ARG A 33 10.80 13.57 -29.53
C ARG A 33 10.53 13.13 -28.07
N ASN A 34 10.04 11.91 -27.86
CA ASN A 34 9.55 11.44 -26.56
C ASN A 34 10.39 10.29 -25.98
N VAL A 35 11.31 9.68 -26.74
CA VAL A 35 12.18 8.64 -26.25
C VAL A 35 13.15 9.19 -25.19
N LEU A 36 13.17 8.57 -24.02
CA LEU A 36 13.96 9.00 -22.86
C LEU A 36 15.18 8.12 -22.63
N SER A 37 15.03 6.81 -22.81
CA SER A 37 16.11 5.84 -22.68
C SER A 37 15.81 4.60 -23.52
N ALA A 38 16.71 3.64 -23.55
CA ALA A 38 16.52 2.39 -24.26
C ALA A 38 17.10 1.21 -23.49
N SER A 39 16.67 -0.01 -23.85
CA SER A 39 17.31 -1.25 -23.45
C SER A 39 17.73 -2.02 -24.67
N PHE A 40 18.97 -2.50 -24.67
CA PHE A 40 19.49 -3.38 -25.70
C PHE A 40 19.95 -4.70 -25.08
N ASN A 41 19.36 -5.80 -25.55
CA ASN A 41 19.57 -7.14 -24.98
C ASN A 41 19.41 -7.18 -23.45
N GLY A 42 18.37 -6.52 -22.92
CA GLY A 42 18.06 -6.45 -21.49
C GLY A 42 18.91 -5.47 -20.67
N LYS A 43 19.91 -4.81 -21.26
CA LYS A 43 20.72 -3.80 -20.57
C LYS A 43 20.27 -2.39 -20.94
N THR A 44 20.07 -1.56 -19.93
CA THR A 44 19.78 -0.11 -20.13
C THR A 44 20.96 0.58 -20.79
N ILE A 45 20.68 1.34 -21.84
CA ILE A 45 21.67 2.12 -22.59
C ILE A 45 21.17 3.54 -22.83
N GLU A 46 22.10 4.45 -23.09
CA GLU A 46 21.79 5.83 -23.55
C GLU A 46 21.19 5.80 -24.96
N THR A 47 20.28 6.72 -25.25
CA THR A 47 19.67 6.82 -26.60
C THR A 47 20.67 7.18 -27.71
N VAL A 48 21.85 7.68 -27.34
CA VAL A 48 22.96 8.03 -28.22
C VAL A 48 24.04 6.95 -28.33
N THR A 49 23.88 5.80 -27.69
CA THR A 49 24.84 4.70 -27.71
C THR A 49 24.82 4.00 -29.06
N PRO A 50 25.95 3.91 -29.81
CA PRO A 50 26.00 3.20 -31.07
C PRO A 50 25.77 1.68 -30.90
N LEU A 51 24.89 1.11 -31.70
CA LEU A 51 24.61 -0.32 -31.75
C LEU A 51 25.46 -0.95 -32.86
N THR A 52 26.26 -1.95 -32.50
CA THR A 52 27.24 -2.57 -33.41
C THR A 52 26.96 -4.05 -33.68
N THR A 53 26.00 -4.64 -32.99
CA THR A 53 25.65 -6.08 -33.07
C THR A 53 24.16 -6.25 -33.26
N ASP A 54 23.75 -7.43 -33.71
CA ASP A 54 22.34 -7.84 -33.70
C ASP A 54 21.80 -7.91 -32.26
N GLY A 55 20.52 -7.60 -32.08
CA GLY A 55 19.92 -7.68 -30.75
C GLY A 55 18.49 -7.17 -30.66
N SER A 56 17.90 -7.28 -29.48
CA SER A 56 16.57 -6.78 -29.14
C SER A 56 16.68 -5.37 -28.56
N LEU A 57 15.91 -4.43 -29.13
CA LEU A 57 15.86 -3.04 -28.68
C LEU A 57 14.47 -2.69 -28.17
N THR A 58 14.40 -2.15 -26.96
CA THR A 58 13.18 -1.52 -26.40
C THR A 58 13.44 -0.04 -26.17
N LEU A 59 12.53 0.81 -26.66
CA LEU A 59 12.58 2.26 -26.51
C LEU A 59 11.60 2.69 -25.42
N TYR A 60 12.07 3.44 -24.43
CA TYR A 60 11.29 3.87 -23.29
C TYR A 60 10.92 5.34 -23.37
N THR A 61 9.65 5.62 -23.14
CA THR A 61 9.08 6.97 -23.05
C THR A 61 8.64 7.29 -21.62
N TRP A 62 8.05 8.47 -21.41
CA TRP A 62 7.51 8.86 -20.10
C TRP A 62 6.42 7.92 -19.57
N ASP A 63 5.73 7.20 -20.45
CA ASP A 63 4.64 6.28 -20.05
C ASP A 63 5.15 4.97 -19.47
N SER A 64 6.44 4.64 -19.67
CA SER A 64 7.06 3.43 -19.10
C SER A 64 7.75 3.69 -17.75
N PRO A 65 7.79 2.71 -16.84
CA PRO A 65 8.54 2.81 -15.58
C PRO A 65 10.02 3.10 -15.78
N GLU A 66 10.64 2.46 -16.78
CA GLU A 66 12.06 2.62 -17.12
C GLU A 66 12.35 4.03 -17.64
N GLY A 67 11.46 4.57 -18.46
CA GLY A 67 11.56 5.94 -18.96
C GLY A 67 11.45 6.96 -17.83
N LYS A 68 10.52 6.78 -16.90
CA LYS A 68 10.40 7.61 -15.69
C LYS A 68 11.65 7.51 -14.81
N LYS A 69 12.18 6.29 -14.63
CA LYS A 69 13.40 6.08 -13.85
C LYS A 69 14.59 6.84 -14.45
N ALA A 70 14.79 6.75 -15.76
CA ALA A 70 15.85 7.49 -16.45
C ALA A 70 15.66 9.01 -16.34
N PHE A 71 14.41 9.47 -16.45
CA PHE A 71 14.06 10.88 -16.32
C PHE A 71 14.36 11.44 -14.94
N TRP A 72 13.93 10.76 -13.89
CA TRP A 72 14.18 11.19 -12.52
C TRP A 72 15.63 11.01 -12.09
N HIS A 73 16.32 9.98 -12.58
CA HIS A 73 17.76 9.85 -12.37
C HIS A 73 18.54 11.02 -12.97
N SER A 74 18.22 11.40 -14.22
CA SER A 74 18.83 12.58 -14.87
C SER A 74 18.47 13.87 -14.13
N SER A 75 17.24 13.98 -13.62
CA SER A 75 16.81 15.11 -12.81
C SER A 75 17.57 15.23 -11.50
N ALA A 76 17.98 14.11 -10.89
CA ALA A 76 18.83 14.11 -9.69
C ALA A 76 20.20 14.77 -9.98
N HIS A 77 20.80 14.53 -11.14
CA HIS A 77 22.05 15.21 -11.53
C HIS A 77 21.84 16.71 -11.78
N ILE A 78 20.69 17.13 -12.36
CA ILE A 78 20.37 18.56 -12.50
C ILE A 78 20.19 19.21 -11.13
N LEU A 79 19.55 18.51 -10.17
CA LEU A 79 19.42 18.98 -8.79
C LEU A 79 20.79 19.12 -8.12
N ALA A 80 21.65 18.12 -8.29
CA ALA A 80 23.00 18.12 -7.74
C ALA A 80 23.79 19.34 -8.23
N GLN A 81 23.80 19.62 -9.55
CA GLN A 81 24.42 20.81 -10.11
C GLN A 81 23.80 22.09 -9.55
N ALA A 82 22.47 22.17 -9.45
CA ALA A 82 21.80 23.34 -8.91
C ALA A 82 22.20 23.62 -7.47
N LEU A 83 22.30 22.57 -6.63
CA LEU A 83 22.73 22.68 -5.24
C LEU A 83 24.21 23.08 -5.14
N GLU A 84 25.10 22.45 -5.92
CA GLU A 84 26.54 22.80 -5.92
C GLU A 84 26.80 24.25 -6.32
N GLU A 85 26.07 24.76 -7.33
CA GLU A 85 26.21 26.13 -7.79
C GLU A 85 25.60 27.18 -6.83
N LEU A 86 24.57 26.81 -6.06
CA LEU A 86 23.95 27.69 -5.06
C LEU A 86 24.67 27.68 -3.71
N TYR A 87 25.28 26.55 -3.36
CA TYR A 87 25.93 26.33 -2.07
C TYR A 87 27.37 25.85 -2.27
N PRO A 88 28.32 26.72 -2.60
CA PRO A 88 29.70 26.33 -2.84
C PRO A 88 30.32 25.61 -1.63
N GLY A 89 31.03 24.51 -1.92
CA GLY A 89 31.74 23.74 -0.91
C GLY A 89 30.90 22.62 -0.23
N ILE A 90 29.64 22.41 -0.64
CA ILE A 90 28.87 21.25 -0.20
C ILE A 90 29.47 19.94 -0.77
N LYS A 91 29.15 18.82 -0.14
CA LYS A 91 29.60 17.51 -0.62
C LYS A 91 28.41 16.68 -1.07
N LEU A 92 28.36 16.42 -2.35
CA LEU A 92 27.32 15.61 -2.98
C LEU A 92 27.63 14.12 -2.80
N THR A 93 26.64 13.32 -2.42
CA THR A 93 26.85 11.88 -2.20
C THR A 93 26.15 11.02 -3.26
N ILE A 94 24.91 10.64 -3.08
CA ILE A 94 24.12 9.81 -4.01
C ILE A 94 22.74 10.43 -4.28
N GLY A 95 22.24 10.20 -5.50
CA GLY A 95 20.94 10.73 -5.94
C GLY A 95 20.17 9.73 -6.82
N PRO A 96 19.52 8.70 -6.25
CA PRO A 96 18.72 7.76 -7.02
C PRO A 96 17.35 8.30 -7.38
N ALA A 97 16.79 7.76 -8.47
CA ALA A 97 15.36 7.79 -8.72
C ALA A 97 14.64 6.87 -7.71
N ILE A 98 13.46 7.28 -7.28
CA ILE A 98 12.55 6.52 -6.41
C ILE A 98 11.18 6.34 -7.11
N ALA A 99 10.26 5.62 -6.48
CA ALA A 99 8.95 5.31 -7.07
C ALA A 99 8.19 6.54 -7.58
N ASN A 100 8.28 7.67 -6.86
CA ASN A 100 7.63 8.93 -7.24
C ASN A 100 8.61 10.10 -7.07
N GLY A 101 9.50 10.27 -8.05
CA GLY A 101 10.49 11.33 -8.06
C GLY A 101 11.92 10.85 -7.80
N PHE A 102 12.70 11.67 -7.12
CA PHE A 102 14.10 11.43 -6.84
C PHE A 102 14.53 12.19 -5.59
N TYR A 103 15.71 11.85 -5.06
CA TYR A 103 16.35 12.67 -4.04
C TYR A 103 17.85 12.82 -4.33
N TYR A 104 18.50 13.71 -3.60
CA TYR A 104 19.95 13.77 -3.52
C TYR A 104 20.37 13.98 -2.06
N ASP A 105 21.33 13.17 -1.60
CA ASP A 105 21.90 13.27 -0.27
C ASP A 105 23.12 14.20 -0.30
N VAL A 106 23.14 15.19 0.56
CA VAL A 106 24.12 16.27 0.55
C VAL A 106 24.61 16.59 1.95
N ASP A 107 25.92 16.72 2.10
CA ASP A 107 26.53 17.33 3.27
C ASP A 107 26.65 18.84 3.05
N PHE A 108 25.84 19.60 3.77
CA PHE A 108 25.85 21.08 3.73
C PHE A 108 26.83 21.70 4.73
N ASN A 109 27.80 20.94 5.25
CA ASN A 109 28.79 21.42 6.23
C ASN A 109 28.13 22.08 7.46
N GLY A 110 27.07 21.46 8.00
CA GLY A 110 26.34 21.93 9.17
C GLY A 110 25.37 23.11 8.94
N LYS A 111 25.10 23.48 7.68
CA LYS A 111 24.13 24.53 7.30
C LYS A 111 23.03 23.96 6.42
N PRO A 112 22.13 23.09 6.94
CA PRO A 112 21.07 22.49 6.15
C PRO A 112 20.13 23.53 5.56
N ILE A 113 19.55 23.20 4.39
CA ILE A 113 18.54 24.03 3.73
C ILE A 113 17.18 23.89 4.43
N SER A 114 16.33 24.89 4.20
CA SER A 114 14.95 24.95 4.69
C SER A 114 13.97 25.13 3.53
N GLU A 115 12.67 25.06 3.80
CA GLU A 115 11.63 25.29 2.78
C GLU A 115 11.74 26.66 2.10
N LYS A 116 12.33 27.66 2.76
CA LYS A 116 12.56 29.01 2.18
C LYS A 116 13.54 28.99 1.02
N ASP A 117 14.41 28.00 0.97
CA ASP A 117 15.44 27.84 -0.04
C ASP A 117 14.91 27.14 -1.32
N PHE A 118 13.80 26.39 -1.21
CA PHE A 118 13.26 25.58 -2.30
C PHE A 118 12.98 26.35 -3.59
N PRO A 119 12.35 27.54 -3.57
CA PRO A 119 12.11 28.32 -4.78
C PRO A 119 13.39 28.71 -5.53
N ALA A 120 14.47 29.02 -4.82
CA ALA A 120 15.76 29.35 -5.41
C ALA A 120 16.40 28.12 -6.09
N ILE A 121 16.31 26.95 -5.44
CA ILE A 121 16.78 25.67 -5.96
C ILE A 121 15.99 25.30 -7.24
N GLU A 122 14.66 25.41 -7.21
CA GLU A 122 13.78 25.14 -8.36
C GLU A 122 14.09 26.07 -9.55
N ALA A 123 14.26 27.36 -9.28
CA ALA A 123 14.61 28.35 -10.31
C ALA A 123 15.98 28.04 -10.96
N LYS A 124 16.97 27.67 -10.14
CA LYS A 124 18.31 27.29 -10.60
C LYS A 124 18.27 26.01 -11.44
N PHE A 125 17.57 24.99 -10.95
CA PHE A 125 17.33 23.73 -11.64
C PHE A 125 16.73 23.97 -13.04
N LEU A 126 15.65 24.75 -13.12
CA LEU A 126 15.00 25.06 -14.40
C LEU A 126 15.88 25.88 -15.35
N LYS A 127 16.76 26.74 -14.81
CA LYS A 127 17.76 27.45 -15.62
C LYS A 127 18.72 26.48 -16.29
N ILE A 128 19.23 25.48 -15.56
CA ILE A 128 20.12 24.44 -16.08
C ILE A 128 19.36 23.57 -17.10
N ALA A 129 18.13 23.15 -16.78
CA ALA A 129 17.30 22.35 -17.66
C ALA A 129 17.07 23.01 -19.03
N ARG A 130 16.77 24.32 -19.04
CA ARG A 130 16.56 25.09 -20.28
C ARG A 130 17.80 25.19 -21.19
N GLY A 131 19.00 24.94 -20.63
CA GLY A 131 20.24 24.89 -21.39
C GLY A 131 20.34 23.75 -22.39
N LYS A 132 19.48 22.73 -22.27
CA LYS A 132 19.44 21.55 -23.15
C LYS A 132 20.80 20.83 -23.24
N HIS A 133 21.52 20.76 -22.14
CA HIS A 133 22.84 20.15 -22.07
C HIS A 133 22.71 18.61 -22.22
N PRO A 134 23.47 17.99 -23.16
CA PRO A 134 23.46 16.54 -23.31
C PRO A 134 24.15 15.88 -22.12
N PHE A 135 23.62 14.72 -21.70
CA PHE A 135 24.31 13.84 -20.74
C PHE A 135 25.34 13.01 -21.50
N LYS A 136 26.59 13.03 -21.05
CA LYS A 136 27.70 12.32 -21.68
C LYS A 136 28.37 11.39 -20.68
N MET A 137 28.26 10.10 -20.93
CA MET A 137 28.97 9.09 -20.15
C MET A 137 30.39 8.93 -20.66
N ARG A 138 31.37 8.90 -19.76
CA ARG A 138 32.75 8.56 -20.08
C ARG A 138 33.35 7.59 -19.08
N PRO A 139 33.99 6.52 -19.55
CA PRO A 139 34.77 5.64 -18.67
C PRO A 139 36.00 6.38 -18.16
N VAL A 140 36.35 6.12 -16.90
CA VAL A 140 37.55 6.69 -16.27
C VAL A 140 38.28 5.60 -15.51
N SER A 141 39.61 5.72 -15.40
CA SER A 141 40.39 4.83 -14.54
C SER A 141 40.11 5.15 -13.06
N LYS A 142 40.31 4.15 -12.19
CA LYS A 142 40.17 4.36 -10.74
C LYS A 142 41.10 5.46 -10.22
N ALA A 143 42.34 5.53 -10.76
CA ALA A 143 43.32 6.58 -10.41
C ALA A 143 42.82 7.98 -10.81
N GLU A 144 42.26 8.13 -12.01
CA GLU A 144 41.66 9.41 -12.46
C GLU A 144 40.48 9.80 -11.58
N ALA A 145 39.57 8.87 -11.30
CA ALA A 145 38.40 9.11 -10.48
C ALA A 145 38.75 9.53 -9.05
N LEU A 146 39.69 8.85 -8.41
CA LEU A 146 40.20 9.22 -7.09
C LEU A 146 40.89 10.58 -7.10
N SER A 147 41.72 10.87 -8.11
CA SER A 147 42.38 12.17 -8.27
C SER A 147 41.38 13.31 -8.43
N TYR A 148 40.27 13.10 -9.14
CA TYR A 148 39.23 14.10 -9.36
C TYR A 148 38.55 14.55 -8.06
N TYR A 149 38.26 13.60 -7.16
CA TYR A 149 37.58 13.87 -5.88
C TYR A 149 38.55 14.07 -4.69
N ALA A 150 39.85 13.87 -4.86
CA ALA A 150 40.84 13.99 -3.80
C ALA A 150 40.79 15.36 -3.13
N GLY A 151 40.61 15.39 -1.81
CA GLY A 151 40.50 16.61 -1.02
C GLY A 151 39.24 17.45 -1.24
N LYS A 152 38.32 16.99 -2.10
CA LYS A 152 37.05 17.68 -2.40
C LYS A 152 35.84 16.98 -1.82
N ASN A 153 35.79 15.65 -1.87
CA ASN A 153 34.61 14.88 -1.48
C ASN A 153 34.99 13.47 -1.03
N GLU A 154 35.06 13.26 0.27
CA GLU A 154 35.40 11.98 0.88
C GLU A 154 34.36 10.90 0.62
N TYR A 155 33.07 11.26 0.51
CA TYR A 155 32.01 10.28 0.26
C TYR A 155 32.15 9.67 -1.15
N LYS A 156 32.46 10.49 -2.15
CA LYS A 156 32.72 9.99 -3.51
C LYS A 156 34.02 9.19 -3.59
N THR A 157 35.05 9.60 -2.85
CA THR A 157 36.31 8.84 -2.74
C THR A 157 36.03 7.44 -2.16
N GLU A 158 35.31 7.34 -1.06
CA GLU A 158 34.93 6.08 -0.44
C GLU A 158 34.13 5.17 -1.40
N LEU A 159 33.17 5.75 -2.15
CA LEU A 159 32.42 4.99 -3.16
C LEU A 159 33.31 4.44 -4.27
N ILE A 160 34.26 5.24 -4.76
CA ILE A 160 35.18 4.84 -5.82
C ILE A 160 36.15 3.76 -5.32
N GLU A 161 36.64 3.84 -4.09
CA GLU A 161 37.51 2.84 -3.50
C GLU A 161 36.88 1.44 -3.48
N ALA A 162 35.57 1.36 -3.30
CA ALA A 162 34.79 0.13 -3.30
C ALA A 162 34.52 -0.43 -4.72
N LEU A 163 34.79 0.31 -5.79
CA LEU A 163 34.54 -0.12 -7.17
C LEU A 163 35.81 -0.77 -7.78
N GLU A 164 35.56 -1.70 -8.71
CA GLU A 164 36.61 -2.31 -9.52
C GLU A 164 37.10 -1.37 -10.62
N ASP A 165 38.41 -1.34 -10.89
CA ASP A 165 38.95 -0.56 -12.00
C ASP A 165 38.41 -1.08 -13.35
N GLY A 166 38.13 -0.15 -14.27
CA GLY A 166 37.49 -0.47 -15.54
C GLY A 166 35.96 -0.50 -15.51
N THR A 167 35.33 -0.41 -14.33
CA THR A 167 33.85 -0.32 -14.20
C THR A 167 33.36 1.09 -13.86
N ILE A 168 34.29 2.04 -13.69
CA ILE A 168 34.01 3.39 -13.21
C ILE A 168 33.67 4.31 -14.38
N THR A 169 32.54 4.99 -14.27
CA THR A 169 32.09 5.97 -15.27
C THR A 169 31.68 7.28 -14.63
N PHE A 170 31.97 8.37 -15.31
CA PHE A 170 31.47 9.70 -15.00
C PHE A 170 30.39 10.11 -15.98
N CYS A 171 29.44 10.89 -15.48
CA CYS A 171 28.43 11.55 -16.28
C CYS A 171 28.70 13.05 -16.27
N ASP A 172 28.92 13.61 -17.46
CA ASP A 172 29.13 15.04 -17.66
C ASP A 172 27.90 15.68 -18.30
N HIS A 173 27.47 16.83 -17.77
CA HIS A 173 26.51 17.70 -18.44
C HIS A 173 26.74 19.15 -18.01
N SER A 174 26.65 20.09 -18.97
CA SER A 174 27.02 21.50 -18.71
C SER A 174 28.44 21.60 -18.11
N THR A 175 28.56 22.18 -16.92
CA THR A 175 29.80 22.32 -16.14
C THR A 175 29.93 21.30 -15.03
N PHE A 176 29.01 20.36 -14.92
CA PHE A 176 28.90 19.40 -13.82
C PHE A 176 29.36 18.01 -14.22
N THR A 177 30.09 17.36 -13.31
CA THR A 177 30.55 15.98 -13.45
C THR A 177 30.17 15.18 -12.22
N ASP A 178 29.60 14.00 -12.38
CA ASP A 178 29.26 13.11 -11.28
C ASP A 178 29.64 11.66 -11.54
N LEU A 179 29.92 10.91 -10.46
CA LEU A 179 30.10 9.46 -10.49
C LEU A 179 28.75 8.80 -10.76
N CYS A 180 28.62 8.07 -11.88
CA CYS A 180 27.34 7.52 -12.31
C CYS A 180 27.50 6.25 -13.14
N ARG A 181 26.47 5.38 -13.12
CA ARG A 181 26.42 4.12 -13.89
C ARG A 181 25.65 4.21 -15.20
N GLY A 182 25.11 5.39 -15.56
CA GLY A 182 24.34 5.61 -16.79
C GLY A 182 22.82 5.48 -16.61
N GLY A 183 22.12 5.48 -17.73
CA GLY A 183 20.65 5.46 -17.77
C GLY A 183 20.03 6.86 -17.76
N HIS A 184 20.56 7.77 -18.61
CA HIS A 184 20.10 9.15 -18.69
C HIS A 184 19.20 9.42 -19.88
N ILE A 185 18.42 10.52 -19.77
CA ILE A 185 17.68 11.10 -20.89
C ILE A 185 18.62 11.82 -21.86
N PRO A 186 18.21 12.09 -23.11
CA PRO A 186 19.11 12.66 -24.12
C PRO A 186 19.76 14.00 -23.72
N ASN A 187 19.03 14.87 -23.05
CA ASN A 187 19.54 16.15 -22.55
C ASN A 187 18.64 16.74 -21.47
N THR A 188 19.16 17.71 -20.73
CA THR A 188 18.44 18.38 -19.62
C THR A 188 17.13 19.05 -20.05
N GLY A 189 17.00 19.41 -21.32
CA GLY A 189 15.85 20.13 -21.87
C GLY A 189 14.55 19.33 -21.96
N PHE A 190 14.57 18.03 -21.71
CA PHE A 190 13.36 17.21 -21.56
C PHE A 190 12.62 17.54 -20.26
N VAL A 191 13.32 18.01 -19.23
CA VAL A 191 12.72 18.39 -17.94
C VAL A 191 12.17 19.81 -18.03
N LYS A 192 10.84 19.96 -17.91
CA LYS A 192 10.14 21.25 -18.03
C LYS A 192 9.62 21.79 -16.71
N ALA A 193 9.43 20.93 -15.74
CA ALA A 193 8.84 21.27 -14.47
C ALA A 193 9.52 20.50 -13.33
N VAL A 194 9.72 21.15 -12.18
CA VAL A 194 10.31 20.57 -10.98
C VAL A 194 9.66 21.17 -9.74
N LYS A 195 9.56 20.35 -8.70
CA LYS A 195 9.20 20.77 -7.35
C LYS A 195 10.12 20.10 -6.32
N VAL A 196 10.74 20.90 -5.47
CA VAL A 196 11.38 20.40 -4.24
C VAL A 196 10.29 20.14 -3.22
N LEU A 197 10.18 18.91 -2.75
CA LEU A 197 9.08 18.45 -1.89
C LEU A 197 9.41 18.60 -0.41
N SER A 198 10.63 18.21 -0.01
CA SER A 198 11.08 18.28 1.38
C SER A 198 12.60 18.16 1.49
N ALA A 199 13.12 18.52 2.66
CA ALA A 199 14.48 18.24 3.07
C ALA A 199 14.43 17.56 4.45
N ALA A 200 15.12 16.43 4.59
CA ALA A 200 15.12 15.62 5.81
C ALA A 200 16.55 15.16 6.16
N GLY A 201 16.80 14.95 7.46
CA GLY A 201 18.05 14.31 7.90
C GLY A 201 18.13 12.86 7.42
N ALA A 202 19.30 12.45 6.96
CA ALA A 202 19.63 11.07 6.61
C ALA A 202 21.06 10.77 7.07
N TYR A 203 21.33 9.51 7.43
CA TYR A 203 22.70 9.10 7.76
C TYR A 203 23.39 8.51 6.55
N TRP A 204 24.67 8.79 6.39
CA TRP A 204 25.47 8.18 5.35
C TRP A 204 25.37 6.64 5.42
N ARG A 205 25.04 5.99 4.30
CA ARG A 205 24.76 4.53 4.20
C ARG A 205 23.67 4.00 5.15
N GLY A 206 22.82 4.86 5.68
CA GLY A 206 21.72 4.46 6.58
C GLY A 206 22.15 4.05 7.99
N ASP A 207 23.40 4.25 8.36
CA ASP A 207 23.95 3.94 9.68
C ASP A 207 24.00 5.19 10.55
N GLU A 208 23.34 5.16 11.70
CA GLU A 208 23.25 6.30 12.65
C GLU A 208 24.60 6.72 13.26
N HIS A 209 25.64 5.88 13.16
CA HIS A 209 27.00 6.19 13.58
C HIS A 209 27.78 6.98 12.54
N ASN A 210 27.28 7.06 11.31
CA ASN A 210 27.90 7.81 10.22
C ASN A 210 27.45 9.28 10.20
N PRO A 211 28.16 10.16 9.45
CA PRO A 211 27.79 11.57 9.31
C PRO A 211 26.33 11.76 8.87
N GLN A 212 25.68 12.77 9.50
CA GLN A 212 24.33 13.15 9.13
C GLN A 212 24.35 14.04 7.89
N LEU A 213 23.60 13.64 6.87
CA LEU A 213 23.39 14.34 5.61
C LEU A 213 22.00 14.98 5.57
N THR A 214 21.79 15.86 4.60
CA THR A 214 20.46 16.35 4.26
C THR A 214 20.00 15.68 2.97
N ARG A 215 18.90 14.95 3.01
CA ARG A 215 18.24 14.34 1.86
C ARG A 215 17.21 15.32 1.29
N VAL A 216 17.47 15.79 0.08
CA VAL A 216 16.59 16.73 -0.65
C VAL A 216 15.71 15.94 -1.61
N TYR A 217 14.42 15.83 -1.31
CA TYR A 217 13.43 15.16 -2.16
C TYR A 217 12.86 16.11 -3.18
N ALA A 218 12.75 15.66 -4.43
CA ALA A 218 12.16 16.42 -5.50
C ALA A 218 11.41 15.53 -6.51
N ILE A 219 10.55 16.14 -7.29
CA ILE A 219 9.86 15.51 -8.41
C ILE A 219 9.92 16.42 -9.63
N SER A 220 10.01 15.83 -10.81
CA SER A 220 10.06 16.56 -12.07
C SER A 220 9.19 15.90 -13.13
N PHE A 221 8.78 16.71 -14.11
CA PHE A 221 7.88 16.28 -15.19
C PHE A 221 8.30 16.86 -16.55
N PRO A 222 7.95 16.15 -17.66
CA PRO A 222 8.16 16.68 -19.01
C PRO A 222 7.23 17.84 -19.36
N LYS A 223 6.15 18.08 -18.59
CA LYS A 223 5.20 19.17 -18.81
C LYS A 223 4.78 19.82 -17.48
N GLN A 224 4.61 21.14 -17.50
CA GLN A 224 4.15 21.90 -16.33
C GLN A 224 2.75 21.47 -15.85
N LYS A 225 1.86 21.11 -16.78
CA LYS A 225 0.51 20.64 -16.48
C LYS A 225 0.53 19.38 -15.60
N GLU A 226 1.40 18.42 -15.93
CA GLU A 226 1.54 17.17 -15.15
C GLU A 226 2.05 17.43 -13.72
N LEU A 227 2.96 18.39 -13.54
CA LEU A 227 3.37 18.81 -12.19
C LEU A 227 2.21 19.44 -11.41
N THR A 228 1.41 20.30 -12.06
CA THR A 228 0.27 20.95 -11.41
C THR A 228 -0.74 19.91 -10.95
N GLU A 229 -1.14 18.98 -11.82
CA GLU A 229 -2.04 17.87 -11.51
C GLU A 229 -1.51 17.00 -10.36
N TYR A 230 -0.21 16.71 -10.36
CA TYR A 230 0.43 15.95 -9.30
C TYR A 230 0.40 16.70 -7.95
N LEU A 231 0.66 18.00 -7.93
CA LEU A 231 0.62 18.80 -6.70
C LEU A 231 -0.80 18.94 -6.15
N GLU A 232 -1.81 19.08 -7.02
CA GLU A 232 -3.21 19.05 -6.63
C GLU A 232 -3.59 17.70 -6.00
N LEU A 233 -3.13 16.60 -6.61
CA LEU A 233 -3.32 15.25 -6.06
C LEU A 233 -2.65 15.10 -4.69
N LEU A 234 -1.43 15.62 -4.51
CA LEU A 234 -0.72 15.59 -3.22
C LEU A 234 -1.46 16.38 -2.14
N GLU A 235 -1.99 17.57 -2.47
CA GLU A 235 -2.75 18.37 -1.52
C GLU A 235 -4.07 17.69 -1.13
N GLU A 236 -4.75 17.08 -2.10
CA GLU A 236 -5.96 16.31 -1.83
C GLU A 236 -5.67 15.10 -0.94
N ALA A 237 -4.56 14.41 -1.18
CA ALA A 237 -4.15 13.30 -0.33
C ALA A 237 -3.77 13.72 1.11
N LYS A 238 -3.12 14.86 1.30
CA LYS A 238 -2.86 15.39 2.64
C LYS A 238 -4.17 15.66 3.40
N LYS A 239 -5.22 16.10 2.71
CA LYS A 239 -6.55 16.30 3.32
C LYS A 239 -7.19 14.97 3.72
N ARG A 240 -6.89 13.90 2.98
CA ARG A 240 -7.44 12.54 3.18
C ARG A 240 -6.58 11.65 4.07
N ASP A 241 -5.40 12.11 4.50
CA ASP A 241 -4.49 11.31 5.35
C ASP A 241 -5.25 10.74 6.56
N HIS A 242 -5.26 9.40 6.68
CA HIS A 242 -5.99 8.70 7.73
C HIS A 242 -5.58 9.08 9.14
N ARG A 243 -4.31 9.52 9.34
CA ARG A 243 -3.82 9.97 10.65
C ARG A 243 -4.46 11.30 11.05
N LYS A 244 -4.63 12.21 10.08
CA LYS A 244 -5.33 13.49 10.26
C LYS A 244 -6.81 13.25 10.49
N LEU A 245 -7.47 12.56 9.56
CA LEU A 245 -8.90 12.27 9.63
C LEU A 245 -9.26 11.43 10.86
N GLY A 246 -8.44 10.44 11.20
CA GLY A 246 -8.64 9.61 12.39
C GLY A 246 -8.62 10.40 13.69
N LYS A 247 -7.75 11.42 13.78
CA LYS A 247 -7.72 12.36 14.91
C LYS A 247 -8.93 13.30 14.91
N GLU A 248 -9.25 13.91 13.76
CA GLU A 248 -10.38 14.84 13.61
C GLU A 248 -11.72 14.17 13.88
N LEU A 249 -11.90 12.93 13.46
CA LEU A 249 -13.11 12.13 13.66
C LEU A 249 -13.10 11.31 14.95
N GLU A 250 -12.04 11.41 15.76
CA GLU A 250 -11.89 10.70 17.04
C GLU A 250 -12.02 9.18 16.91
N LEU A 251 -11.35 8.59 15.91
CA LEU A 251 -11.43 7.14 15.64
C LEU A 251 -10.37 6.34 16.40
N PHE A 252 -9.14 6.82 16.45
CA PHE A 252 -8.03 6.15 17.10
C PHE A 252 -6.95 7.11 17.57
N THR A 253 -6.05 6.62 18.41
CA THR A 253 -4.88 7.35 18.87
C THR A 253 -3.72 6.40 19.15
N PHE A 254 -2.53 6.96 19.34
CA PHE A 254 -1.31 6.26 19.78
C PHE A 254 -0.77 6.89 21.05
N SER A 255 -0.16 6.09 21.91
CA SER A 255 0.46 6.56 23.13
C SER A 255 1.85 5.94 23.31
N ASN A 256 2.85 6.75 23.60
CA ASN A 256 4.20 6.26 23.91
C ASN A 256 4.24 5.37 25.15
N LYS A 257 3.27 5.54 26.09
CA LYS A 257 3.15 4.71 27.28
C LYS A 257 2.64 3.30 26.96
N VAL A 258 1.83 3.16 25.90
CA VAL A 258 1.35 1.86 25.41
C VAL A 258 2.40 1.19 24.54
N GLY A 259 3.07 1.99 23.69
CA GLY A 259 4.12 1.56 22.78
C GLY A 259 3.87 1.98 21.34
N GLN A 260 4.96 2.07 20.58
CA GLN A 260 4.89 2.42 19.17
C GLN A 260 4.23 1.30 18.34
N GLY A 261 3.39 1.68 17.39
CA GLY A 261 2.70 0.73 16.51
C GLY A 261 1.59 -0.08 17.20
N LEU A 262 1.14 0.35 18.39
CA LEU A 262 0.03 -0.27 19.13
C LEU A 262 -1.14 0.73 19.15
N PRO A 263 -2.11 0.62 18.22
CA PRO A 263 -3.22 1.56 18.11
C PRO A 263 -4.22 1.40 19.26
N LEU A 264 -4.72 2.52 19.77
CA LEU A 264 -5.86 2.59 20.70
C LEU A 264 -7.08 3.05 19.92
N TRP A 265 -8.09 2.19 19.83
CA TRP A 265 -9.36 2.51 19.22
C TRP A 265 -10.22 3.33 20.19
N LEU A 266 -10.64 4.51 19.77
CA LEU A 266 -11.56 5.36 20.51
C LEU A 266 -13.01 4.89 20.29
N PRO A 267 -14.00 5.35 21.07
CA PRO A 267 -15.37 4.84 20.98
C PRO A 267 -15.98 4.82 19.56
N LYS A 268 -15.77 5.89 18.78
CA LYS A 268 -16.24 5.95 17.38
C LYS A 268 -15.51 4.97 16.47
N GLY A 269 -14.21 4.80 16.68
CA GLY A 269 -13.40 3.83 15.94
C GLY A 269 -13.75 2.39 16.30
N ALA A 270 -14.00 2.11 17.57
CA ALA A 270 -14.47 0.81 18.04
C ALA A 270 -15.84 0.46 17.41
N ALA A 271 -16.78 1.40 17.38
CA ALA A 271 -18.08 1.21 16.74
C ALA A 271 -17.95 0.96 15.23
N LEU A 272 -17.06 1.70 14.52
CA LEU A 272 -16.75 1.46 13.10
C LEU A 272 -16.24 0.03 12.88
N ARG A 273 -15.27 -0.39 13.69
CA ARG A 273 -14.68 -1.72 13.64
C ARG A 273 -15.72 -2.82 13.90
N GLU A 274 -16.54 -2.67 14.93
CA GLU A 274 -17.61 -3.60 15.26
C GLU A 274 -18.60 -3.80 14.09
N ARG A 275 -18.95 -2.73 13.38
CA ARG A 275 -19.82 -2.80 12.20
C ARG A 275 -19.18 -3.54 11.03
N LEU A 276 -17.90 -3.33 10.77
CA LEU A 276 -17.15 -4.08 9.76
C LEU A 276 -17.09 -5.56 10.10
N GLU A 277 -16.83 -5.89 11.38
CA GLU A 277 -16.81 -7.28 11.86
C GLU A 277 -18.18 -7.94 11.73
N ALA A 278 -19.26 -7.26 12.15
CA ALA A 278 -20.63 -7.77 12.05
C ALA A 278 -21.05 -8.00 10.59
N PHE A 279 -20.70 -7.06 9.69
CA PHE A 279 -20.94 -7.18 8.25
C PHE A 279 -20.28 -8.44 7.67
N LEU A 280 -19.00 -8.63 7.94
CA LEU A 280 -18.27 -9.78 7.39
C LEU A 280 -18.69 -11.10 8.05
N ARG A 281 -18.94 -11.14 9.37
CA ARG A 281 -19.46 -12.34 10.04
C ARG A 281 -20.79 -12.81 9.45
N LYS A 282 -21.67 -11.86 9.07
CA LYS A 282 -22.92 -12.21 8.40
C LYS A 282 -22.68 -12.88 7.03
N ALA A 283 -21.80 -12.32 6.21
CA ALA A 283 -21.42 -12.89 4.92
C ALA A 283 -20.73 -14.25 5.09
N GLN A 284 -19.81 -14.38 6.04
CA GLN A 284 -19.13 -15.64 6.37
C GLN A 284 -20.12 -16.73 6.79
N LYS A 285 -21.10 -16.40 7.64
CA LYS A 285 -22.13 -17.36 8.03
C LYS A 285 -22.95 -17.85 6.85
N GLN A 286 -23.30 -16.95 5.91
CA GLN A 286 -24.01 -17.32 4.68
C GLN A 286 -23.15 -18.19 3.76
N ALA A 287 -21.83 -17.98 3.75
CA ALA A 287 -20.85 -18.79 3.02
C ALA A 287 -20.43 -20.08 3.76
N GLY A 288 -21.06 -20.44 4.87
CA GLY A 288 -20.83 -21.69 5.60
C GLY A 288 -19.57 -21.71 6.47
N TYR A 289 -19.06 -20.54 6.91
CA TYR A 289 -17.95 -20.47 7.86
C TYR A 289 -18.42 -20.61 9.30
N GLU A 290 -17.64 -21.32 10.10
CA GLU A 290 -17.79 -21.46 11.55
C GLU A 290 -16.82 -20.55 12.27
N GLN A 291 -17.33 -19.78 13.25
CA GLN A 291 -16.50 -18.85 14.01
C GLN A 291 -15.72 -19.60 15.08
N VAL A 292 -14.42 -19.30 15.16
CA VAL A 292 -13.52 -19.80 16.21
C VAL A 292 -12.85 -18.62 16.91
N VAL A 293 -12.26 -18.87 18.07
CA VAL A 293 -11.49 -17.87 18.84
C VAL A 293 -10.23 -18.56 19.37
N THR A 294 -9.08 -17.95 19.10
CA THR A 294 -7.78 -18.50 19.52
C THR A 294 -7.05 -17.55 20.47
N PRO A 295 -6.22 -18.07 21.38
CA PRO A 295 -5.47 -17.25 22.33
C PRO A 295 -4.43 -16.37 21.62
N HIS A 296 -4.02 -15.27 22.26
CA HIS A 296 -3.02 -14.33 21.73
C HIS A 296 -1.58 -14.88 21.84
N ILE A 297 -1.36 -15.87 22.66
CA ILE A 297 -0.07 -16.53 22.86
C ILE A 297 -0.18 -18.02 22.57
N GLY A 298 0.92 -18.62 22.12
CA GLY A 298 1.04 -20.06 21.91
C GLY A 298 2.43 -20.54 22.29
N HIS A 299 2.56 -21.83 22.60
CA HIS A 299 3.86 -22.42 22.86
C HIS A 299 4.78 -22.27 21.64
N LYS A 300 6.04 -21.91 21.83
CA LYS A 300 7.01 -21.64 20.76
C LYS A 300 7.08 -22.77 19.72
N ASN A 301 6.99 -24.03 20.17
CA ASN A 301 7.04 -25.18 19.28
C ASN A 301 5.92 -25.22 18.23
N LEU A 302 4.76 -24.62 18.50
CA LEU A 302 3.69 -24.48 17.52
C LEU A 302 4.18 -23.71 16.29
N TYR A 303 4.97 -22.66 16.51
CA TYR A 303 5.51 -21.81 15.45
C TYR A 303 6.80 -22.36 14.81
N VAL A 304 7.53 -23.23 15.52
CA VAL A 304 8.61 -24.05 14.95
C VAL A 304 8.01 -25.09 14.01
N THR A 305 6.98 -25.81 14.44
CA THR A 305 6.26 -26.80 13.61
C THR A 305 5.74 -26.18 12.33
N SER A 306 5.10 -25.01 12.39
CA SER A 306 4.60 -24.31 11.22
C SER A 306 5.70 -23.68 10.33
N GLY A 307 6.92 -23.54 10.80
CA GLY A 307 8.03 -22.89 10.11
C GLY A 307 8.06 -21.36 10.24
N HIS A 308 7.08 -20.76 10.93
CA HIS A 308 7.03 -19.31 11.10
C HIS A 308 8.20 -18.77 11.93
N TRP A 309 8.64 -19.50 12.96
CA TRP A 309 9.77 -19.10 13.78
C TRP A 309 11.07 -19.00 12.97
N ASP A 310 11.35 -19.98 12.12
CA ASP A 310 12.57 -20.02 11.31
C ASP A 310 12.59 -18.92 10.23
N LYS A 311 11.43 -18.56 9.69
CA LYS A 311 11.31 -17.58 8.60
C LYS A 311 11.12 -16.14 9.08
N TYR A 312 10.38 -15.93 10.16
CA TYR A 312 9.98 -14.60 10.66
C TYR A 312 10.40 -14.33 12.10
N GLY A 313 11.26 -15.16 12.70
CA GLY A 313 11.67 -15.00 14.11
C GLY A 313 12.34 -13.65 14.42
N LYS A 314 13.00 -13.04 13.43
CA LYS A 314 13.62 -11.72 13.54
C LYS A 314 12.57 -10.58 13.60
N ASP A 315 11.42 -10.77 12.95
CA ASP A 315 10.31 -9.82 12.89
C ASP A 315 9.21 -10.19 13.90
N SER A 316 9.51 -11.07 14.84
CA SER A 316 8.62 -11.47 15.94
C SER A 316 9.03 -10.79 17.24
N PHE A 317 8.06 -10.60 18.14
CA PHE A 317 8.40 -10.30 19.53
C PHE A 317 9.21 -11.46 20.11
N GLN A 318 10.16 -11.15 21.01
CA GLN A 318 10.99 -12.18 21.63
C GLN A 318 10.13 -13.13 22.47
N PRO A 319 10.54 -14.41 22.60
CA PRO A 319 9.79 -15.37 23.40
C PRO A 319 9.59 -14.92 24.84
N ILE A 320 8.42 -15.20 25.35
CA ILE A 320 8.03 -14.97 26.75
C ILE A 320 8.44 -16.20 27.54
N ALA A 321 9.42 -16.06 28.44
CA ALA A 321 9.82 -17.11 29.36
C ALA A 321 8.78 -17.28 30.49
N THR A 322 8.58 -18.51 30.94
CA THR A 322 7.73 -18.84 32.10
C THR A 322 8.59 -19.19 33.31
N PRO A 323 7.99 -19.38 34.50
CA PRO A 323 8.73 -19.90 35.65
C PRO A 323 9.32 -21.29 35.45
N ASN A 324 8.85 -22.05 34.47
CA ASN A 324 9.40 -23.36 34.12
C ASN A 324 10.59 -23.21 33.19
N GLU A 325 11.73 -23.74 33.54
CA GLU A 325 12.94 -23.67 32.72
C GLU A 325 12.74 -24.35 31.36
N GLY A 326 13.09 -23.63 30.28
CA GLY A 326 12.96 -24.11 28.91
C GLY A 326 11.55 -23.99 28.29
N GLU A 327 10.56 -23.54 29.05
CA GLU A 327 9.21 -23.30 28.53
C GLU A 327 9.11 -21.86 27.99
N GLU A 328 8.81 -21.71 26.69
CA GLU A 328 8.71 -20.42 26.02
C GLU A 328 7.38 -20.31 25.26
N TYR A 329 6.76 -19.14 25.35
CA TYR A 329 5.58 -18.77 24.58
C TYR A 329 5.90 -17.60 23.64
N LEU A 330 5.14 -17.48 22.54
CA LEU A 330 5.21 -16.35 21.60
C LEU A 330 3.86 -15.63 21.54
N LEU A 331 3.89 -14.33 21.40
CA LEU A 331 2.77 -13.60 20.83
C LEU A 331 2.57 -14.10 19.39
N LYS A 332 1.37 -14.56 19.05
CA LYS A 332 1.13 -15.18 17.74
C LYS A 332 1.39 -14.20 16.58
N PRO A 333 2.27 -14.52 15.64
CA PRO A 333 2.49 -13.71 14.44
C PRO A 333 1.47 -14.00 13.34
N MET A 334 0.76 -15.14 13.45
CA MET A 334 -0.26 -15.64 12.53
C MET A 334 -1.27 -16.54 13.27
N ASN A 335 -2.48 -16.70 12.68
CA ASN A 335 -3.57 -17.51 13.24
C ASN A 335 -3.57 -18.96 12.73
N CYS A 336 -2.99 -19.22 11.56
CA CYS A 336 -3.03 -20.53 10.88
C CYS A 336 -2.57 -21.71 11.74
N PRO A 337 -1.48 -21.63 12.56
CA PRO A 337 -1.09 -22.77 13.39
C PRO A 337 -2.16 -23.19 14.39
N HIS A 338 -2.88 -22.23 14.96
CA HIS A 338 -3.97 -22.50 15.91
C HIS A 338 -5.16 -23.17 15.21
N HIS A 339 -5.50 -22.76 13.97
CA HIS A 339 -6.58 -23.38 13.21
C HIS A 339 -6.23 -24.83 12.80
N CYS A 340 -4.95 -25.11 12.53
CA CYS A 340 -4.49 -26.49 12.33
C CYS A 340 -4.72 -27.35 13.57
N GLU A 341 -4.45 -26.83 14.79
CA GLU A 341 -4.72 -27.53 16.04
C GLU A 341 -6.23 -27.72 16.30
N ILE A 342 -7.06 -26.73 15.93
CA ILE A 342 -8.52 -26.89 15.99
C ILE A 342 -8.97 -28.01 15.06
N TYR A 343 -8.43 -28.05 13.83
CA TYR A 343 -8.74 -29.13 12.89
C TYR A 343 -8.33 -30.50 13.47
N ASN A 344 -7.13 -30.62 14.03
CA ASN A 344 -6.62 -31.85 14.63
C ASN A 344 -7.40 -32.33 15.88
N SER A 345 -8.19 -31.46 16.49
CA SER A 345 -8.97 -31.81 17.70
C SER A 345 -10.14 -32.76 17.41
N HIS A 346 -10.45 -33.04 16.13
CA HIS A 346 -11.56 -33.88 15.72
C HIS A 346 -11.19 -34.76 14.50
N PRO A 347 -11.63 -36.03 14.44
CA PRO A 347 -11.48 -36.86 13.23
C PRO A 347 -12.49 -36.46 12.18
N TRP A 348 -12.02 -36.23 10.95
CA TRP A 348 -12.83 -35.80 9.80
C TRP A 348 -12.96 -36.89 8.75
N SER A 349 -14.08 -36.90 8.04
CA SER A 349 -14.29 -37.68 6.82
C SER A 349 -14.48 -36.75 5.61
N TYR A 350 -14.34 -37.28 4.40
CA TYR A 350 -14.58 -36.53 3.17
C TYR A 350 -15.99 -35.90 3.10
N LYS A 351 -16.97 -36.42 3.86
CA LYS A 351 -18.33 -35.88 3.94
C LYS A 351 -18.44 -34.63 4.79
N ASP A 352 -17.47 -34.40 5.69
CA ASP A 352 -17.42 -33.25 6.60
C ASP A 352 -16.69 -32.07 5.95
N LEU A 353 -15.96 -32.33 4.84
CA LEU A 353 -15.22 -31.33 4.10
C LEU A 353 -16.07 -30.72 2.96
N PRO A 354 -15.90 -29.44 2.61
CA PRO A 354 -14.90 -28.52 3.14
C PRO A 354 -15.26 -27.99 4.54
N LYS A 355 -14.25 -27.92 5.43
CA LYS A 355 -14.39 -27.31 6.76
C LYS A 355 -13.79 -25.92 6.73
N ARG A 356 -14.56 -24.91 7.20
CA ARG A 356 -14.20 -23.49 7.10
C ARG A 356 -14.23 -22.85 8.48
N PHE A 357 -13.04 -22.54 9.05
CA PHE A 357 -12.91 -21.82 10.32
C PHE A 357 -12.56 -20.36 10.06
N ALA A 358 -13.23 -19.44 10.75
CA ALA A 358 -13.01 -18.00 10.63
C ALA A 358 -12.90 -17.33 11.98
N GLU A 359 -12.00 -16.36 12.12
CA GLU A 359 -11.92 -15.49 13.29
C GLU A 359 -11.48 -14.06 12.90
N PHE A 360 -11.81 -13.10 13.75
CA PHE A 360 -11.10 -11.83 13.79
C PHE A 360 -9.93 -11.99 14.78
N GLY A 361 -8.81 -12.52 14.25
CA GLY A 361 -7.66 -12.93 15.05
C GLY A 361 -6.64 -11.81 15.16
N THR A 362 -6.31 -11.39 16.38
CA THR A 362 -5.25 -10.40 16.60
C THR A 362 -3.89 -11.06 16.56
N VAL A 363 -2.98 -10.50 15.75
CA VAL A 363 -1.61 -10.97 15.56
C VAL A 363 -0.60 -9.86 15.84
N TYR A 364 0.64 -10.24 16.11
CA TYR A 364 1.70 -9.37 16.59
C TYR A 364 2.96 -9.55 15.75
N ARG A 365 3.51 -8.44 15.23
CA ARG A 365 4.76 -8.44 14.46
C ARG A 365 5.63 -7.28 14.92
N TYR A 366 6.91 -7.53 15.14
CA TYR A 366 7.84 -6.50 15.57
C TYR A 366 8.38 -5.72 14.37
N GLU A 367 7.52 -4.91 13.78
CA GLU A 367 7.91 -3.99 12.70
C GLU A 367 8.93 -2.96 13.22
N GLN A 368 9.95 -2.64 12.42
CA GLN A 368 10.96 -1.66 12.80
C GLN A 368 10.35 -0.26 12.95
N SER A 369 10.88 0.54 13.88
CA SER A 369 10.31 1.86 14.19
C SER A 369 10.22 2.78 12.98
N GLY A 370 11.18 2.74 12.06
CA GLY A 370 11.20 3.55 10.84
C GLY A 370 10.16 3.14 9.78
N GLU A 371 9.56 1.97 9.93
CA GLU A 371 8.54 1.44 9.01
C GLU A 371 7.10 1.72 9.47
N LEU A 372 6.91 2.06 10.74
CA LEU A 372 5.59 2.32 11.32
C LEU A 372 4.93 3.54 10.69
N HIS A 373 3.67 3.39 10.28
CA HIS A 373 2.93 4.46 9.61
C HIS A 373 1.44 4.42 9.91
N GLY A 374 0.99 5.23 10.88
CA GLY A 374 -0.42 5.29 11.29
C GLY A 374 -1.02 3.89 11.52
N LEU A 375 -2.19 3.62 10.94
CA LEU A 375 -2.81 2.30 10.96
C LEU A 375 -2.36 1.38 9.81
N THR A 376 -1.63 1.89 8.80
CA THR A 376 -1.24 1.08 7.63
C THR A 376 -0.11 0.11 7.93
N ARG A 377 0.77 0.44 8.90
CA ARG A 377 1.84 -0.45 9.38
C ARG A 377 2.00 -0.33 10.89
N VAL A 378 1.58 -1.36 11.59
CA VAL A 378 1.45 -1.44 13.05
C VAL A 378 2.08 -2.73 13.59
N ARG A 379 2.30 -2.80 14.90
CA ARG A 379 2.85 -3.99 15.59
C ARG A 379 1.79 -4.94 16.14
N CYS A 380 0.55 -4.48 16.25
CA CYS A 380 -0.60 -5.25 16.69
C CYS A 380 -1.75 -4.96 15.73
N PHE A 381 -2.29 -5.97 15.08
CA PHE A 381 -3.40 -5.81 14.14
C PHE A 381 -4.30 -7.03 14.14
N THR A 382 -5.55 -6.82 13.74
CA THR A 382 -6.56 -7.87 13.67
C THR A 382 -6.78 -8.27 12.22
N GLN A 383 -6.66 -9.57 11.93
CA GLN A 383 -6.99 -10.14 10.63
C GLN A 383 -8.39 -10.74 10.66
N ASP A 384 -9.14 -10.53 9.58
CA ASP A 384 -10.38 -11.25 9.29
C ASP A 384 -10.05 -12.62 8.68
N ASP A 385 -9.32 -13.40 9.43
CA ASP A 385 -8.61 -14.59 8.99
C ASP A 385 -9.53 -15.80 8.95
N ALA A 386 -9.41 -16.61 7.90
CA ALA A 386 -10.06 -17.89 7.85
C ALA A 386 -9.24 -18.93 7.09
N HIS A 387 -9.45 -20.17 7.48
CA HIS A 387 -8.78 -21.32 6.90
C HIS A 387 -9.82 -22.36 6.50
N ILE A 388 -9.72 -22.80 5.24
CA ILE A 388 -10.58 -23.78 4.64
C ILE A 388 -9.75 -25.04 4.46
N PHE A 389 -10.25 -26.15 5.01
CA PHE A 389 -9.67 -27.47 4.82
C PHE A 389 -10.58 -28.24 3.86
N CYS A 390 -10.08 -28.60 2.71
CA CYS A 390 -10.86 -29.23 1.66
C CYS A 390 -10.12 -30.41 1.04
N THR A 391 -10.85 -31.24 0.27
CA THR A 391 -10.21 -32.26 -0.54
C THR A 391 -9.55 -31.61 -1.77
N PRO A 392 -8.57 -32.26 -2.42
CA PRO A 392 -7.99 -31.74 -3.66
C PRO A 392 -9.02 -31.46 -4.76
N GLU A 393 -10.09 -32.23 -4.83
CA GLU A 393 -11.17 -32.08 -5.84
C GLU A 393 -12.05 -30.86 -5.55
N GLN A 394 -12.16 -30.45 -4.29
CA GLN A 394 -12.95 -29.27 -3.87
C GLN A 394 -12.18 -27.96 -4.03
N LEU A 395 -10.85 -28.00 -4.20
CA LEU A 395 -9.99 -26.81 -4.15
C LEU A 395 -10.42 -25.72 -5.11
N ASP A 396 -10.73 -26.07 -6.36
CA ASP A 396 -11.06 -25.09 -7.40
C ASP A 396 -12.37 -24.34 -7.07
N ASP A 397 -13.41 -25.07 -6.67
CA ASP A 397 -14.69 -24.47 -6.30
C ASP A 397 -14.57 -23.61 -5.04
N GLU A 398 -13.86 -24.10 -4.01
CA GLU A 398 -13.64 -23.34 -2.79
C GLU A 398 -12.84 -22.06 -3.03
N PHE A 399 -11.82 -22.11 -3.88
CA PHE A 399 -11.03 -20.92 -4.21
C PHE A 399 -11.88 -19.86 -4.92
N LYS A 400 -12.75 -20.27 -5.87
CA LYS A 400 -13.69 -19.38 -6.55
C LYS A 400 -14.73 -18.77 -5.61
N HIS A 401 -15.26 -19.54 -4.65
CA HIS A 401 -16.16 -19.03 -3.60
C HIS A 401 -15.49 -17.96 -2.73
N VAL A 402 -14.21 -18.14 -2.43
CA VAL A 402 -13.45 -17.12 -1.69
C VAL A 402 -13.27 -15.84 -2.51
N ILE A 403 -12.99 -15.96 -3.81
CA ILE A 403 -12.95 -14.78 -4.71
C ILE A 403 -14.29 -14.02 -4.65
N ASP A 404 -15.42 -14.73 -4.74
CA ASP A 404 -16.76 -14.10 -4.68
C ASP A 404 -16.97 -13.36 -3.36
N LEU A 405 -16.52 -13.92 -2.24
CA LEU A 405 -16.59 -13.26 -0.94
C LEU A 405 -15.75 -11.96 -0.90
N VAL A 406 -14.53 -11.98 -1.44
CA VAL A 406 -13.67 -10.79 -1.51
C VAL A 406 -14.30 -9.71 -2.39
N LEU A 407 -14.82 -10.09 -3.56
CA LEU A 407 -15.49 -9.16 -4.48
C LEU A 407 -16.76 -8.56 -3.86
N TYR A 408 -17.53 -9.36 -3.12
CA TYR A 408 -18.68 -8.86 -2.37
C TYR A 408 -18.30 -7.82 -1.32
N VAL A 409 -17.24 -8.09 -0.55
CA VAL A 409 -16.74 -7.17 0.48
C VAL A 409 -16.31 -5.84 -0.16
N PHE A 410 -15.52 -5.89 -1.22
CA PHE A 410 -15.01 -4.70 -1.89
C PHE A 410 -16.15 -3.89 -2.53
N GLY A 411 -17.06 -4.55 -3.27
CA GLY A 411 -18.20 -3.90 -3.89
C GLY A 411 -19.16 -3.24 -2.87
N SER A 412 -19.33 -3.83 -1.67
CA SER A 412 -20.15 -3.27 -0.59
C SER A 412 -19.54 -2.01 0.05
N LEU A 413 -18.25 -1.78 -0.14
CA LEU A 413 -17.51 -0.65 0.44
C LEU A 413 -17.01 0.35 -0.62
N GLY A 414 -17.38 0.13 -1.90
CA GLY A 414 -17.07 1.02 -3.02
C GLY A 414 -15.64 0.92 -3.52
N PHE A 415 -14.96 -0.22 -3.28
CA PHE A 415 -13.64 -0.49 -3.85
C PHE A 415 -13.76 -1.18 -5.21
N ASP A 416 -14.02 -0.38 -6.25
CA ASP A 416 -14.15 -0.88 -7.63
C ASP A 416 -12.81 -0.85 -8.40
N ASN A 417 -11.82 -0.12 -7.89
CA ASN A 417 -10.52 0.07 -8.54
C ASN A 417 -9.43 -0.76 -7.85
N PHE A 418 -9.38 -2.05 -8.17
CA PHE A 418 -8.33 -2.95 -7.73
C PHE A 418 -7.70 -3.71 -8.92
N THR A 419 -6.48 -4.18 -8.72
CA THR A 419 -5.79 -5.12 -9.61
C THR A 419 -5.53 -6.40 -8.83
N ALA A 420 -5.88 -7.54 -9.40
CA ALA A 420 -5.51 -8.83 -8.84
C ALA A 420 -4.03 -9.10 -9.14
N GLN A 421 -3.25 -9.54 -8.15
CA GLN A 421 -1.85 -9.91 -8.30
C GLN A 421 -1.68 -11.38 -7.95
N VAL A 422 -1.27 -12.18 -8.93
CA VAL A 422 -0.88 -13.57 -8.73
C VAL A 422 0.58 -13.61 -8.37
N SER A 423 0.86 -13.90 -7.10
CA SER A 423 2.23 -13.92 -6.55
C SER A 423 2.76 -15.34 -6.54
N LEU A 424 3.76 -15.60 -7.38
CA LEU A 424 4.39 -16.90 -7.56
C LEU A 424 5.74 -16.98 -6.83
N ARG A 425 6.25 -18.21 -6.64
CA ARG A 425 7.59 -18.42 -6.09
C ARG A 425 8.69 -17.90 -7.02
N ASP A 426 9.85 -17.58 -6.45
CA ASP A 426 11.06 -17.22 -7.18
C ASP A 426 11.87 -18.50 -7.49
N PRO A 427 11.96 -18.93 -8.76
CA PRO A 427 12.73 -20.12 -9.12
C PRO A 427 14.23 -19.95 -8.91
N GLU A 428 14.75 -18.71 -8.85
CA GLU A 428 16.16 -18.42 -8.61
C GLU A 428 16.53 -18.47 -7.11
N ASN A 429 15.52 -18.46 -6.21
CA ASN A 429 15.73 -18.49 -4.76
C ASN A 429 14.87 -19.58 -4.07
N PRO A 430 15.09 -20.86 -4.38
CA PRO A 430 14.26 -21.96 -3.86
C PRO A 430 14.33 -22.12 -2.34
N THR A 431 15.42 -21.68 -1.69
CA THR A 431 15.60 -21.78 -0.23
C THR A 431 14.65 -20.89 0.58
N LYS A 432 14.00 -19.91 -0.06
CA LYS A 432 12.97 -19.06 0.55
C LYS A 432 11.70 -19.87 0.88
N TYR A 433 11.45 -20.96 0.16
CA TYR A 433 10.17 -21.67 0.15
C TYR A 433 10.29 -23.06 0.79
N ILE A 434 9.16 -23.59 1.28
CA ILE A 434 9.05 -24.96 1.82
C ILE A 434 8.14 -25.79 0.91
N GLY A 435 8.24 -27.12 0.99
CA GLY A 435 7.41 -28.06 0.23
C GLY A 435 8.03 -28.53 -1.06
N SER A 436 7.31 -29.41 -1.77
CA SER A 436 7.76 -30.01 -3.02
C SER A 436 7.41 -29.16 -4.25
N ASP A 437 8.19 -29.27 -5.32
CA ASP A 437 7.91 -28.61 -6.60
C ASP A 437 6.55 -29.02 -7.18
N GLU A 438 6.12 -30.26 -6.96
CA GLU A 438 4.82 -30.76 -7.41
C GLU A 438 3.68 -30.02 -6.72
N ASN A 439 3.75 -29.84 -5.40
CA ASN A 439 2.74 -29.10 -4.63
C ASN A 439 2.68 -27.64 -5.06
N TRP A 440 3.84 -27.01 -5.30
CA TRP A 440 3.90 -25.64 -5.80
C TRP A 440 3.26 -25.51 -7.17
N ALA A 441 3.58 -26.40 -8.11
CA ALA A 441 2.99 -26.35 -9.45
C ALA A 441 1.47 -26.51 -9.43
N LYS A 442 0.93 -27.43 -8.59
CA LYS A 442 -0.51 -27.60 -8.41
C LYS A 442 -1.17 -26.32 -7.87
N ALA A 443 -0.60 -25.73 -6.83
CA ALA A 443 -1.13 -24.52 -6.20
C ALA A 443 -1.08 -23.30 -7.14
N GLU A 444 0.03 -23.08 -7.83
CA GLU A 444 0.20 -21.98 -8.78
C GLU A 444 -0.78 -22.07 -9.95
N ASN A 445 -0.96 -23.27 -10.52
CA ASN A 445 -1.92 -23.51 -11.58
C ASN A 445 -3.37 -23.29 -11.13
N ALA A 446 -3.74 -23.73 -9.93
CA ALA A 446 -5.08 -23.54 -9.36
C ALA A 446 -5.43 -22.06 -9.26
N ILE A 447 -4.52 -21.23 -8.72
CA ILE A 447 -4.74 -19.78 -8.58
C ILE A 447 -4.89 -19.09 -9.93
N ILE A 448 -4.00 -19.40 -10.90
CA ILE A 448 -4.04 -18.81 -12.24
C ILE A 448 -5.34 -19.16 -12.96
N ASN A 449 -5.76 -20.41 -12.88
CA ASN A 449 -7.00 -20.88 -13.53
C ASN A 449 -8.23 -20.22 -12.91
N ALA A 450 -8.33 -20.16 -11.58
CA ALA A 450 -9.43 -19.52 -10.89
C ALA A 450 -9.52 -18.01 -11.21
N ALA A 451 -8.39 -17.30 -11.28
CA ALA A 451 -8.34 -15.89 -11.67
C ALA A 451 -8.86 -15.67 -13.10
N LYS A 452 -8.46 -16.55 -14.05
CA LYS A 452 -8.95 -16.53 -15.44
C LYS A 452 -10.44 -16.79 -15.54
N GLU A 453 -10.94 -17.84 -14.88
CA GLU A 453 -12.35 -18.23 -14.94
C GLU A 453 -13.27 -17.19 -14.30
N LYS A 454 -12.81 -16.49 -13.26
CA LYS A 454 -13.53 -15.36 -12.66
C LYS A 454 -13.39 -14.06 -13.45
N GLY A 455 -12.67 -14.04 -14.56
CA GLY A 455 -12.50 -12.87 -15.42
C GLY A 455 -11.76 -11.71 -14.73
N LEU A 456 -10.91 -11.99 -13.75
CA LEU A 456 -10.15 -10.96 -13.05
C LEU A 456 -9.08 -10.35 -13.98
N SER A 457 -8.95 -9.02 -13.94
CA SER A 457 -7.77 -8.36 -14.49
C SER A 457 -6.62 -8.59 -13.53
N TYR A 458 -5.62 -9.40 -13.92
CA TYR A 458 -4.51 -9.75 -13.04
C TYR A 458 -3.14 -9.55 -13.67
N VAL A 459 -2.15 -9.37 -12.80
CA VAL A 459 -0.71 -9.38 -13.13
C VAL A 459 -0.05 -10.55 -12.40
N ILE A 460 1.05 -11.05 -12.96
CA ILE A 460 1.87 -12.10 -12.33
C ILE A 460 3.14 -11.46 -11.79
N GLU A 461 3.41 -11.68 -10.51
CA GLU A 461 4.62 -11.22 -9.83
C GLU A 461 5.40 -12.42 -9.27
N THR A 462 6.64 -12.57 -9.71
CA THR A 462 7.52 -13.66 -9.29
C THR A 462 8.32 -13.23 -8.06
N GLY A 463 8.43 -14.12 -7.07
CA GLY A 463 9.17 -13.85 -5.84
C GLY A 463 8.35 -13.31 -4.67
N GLU A 464 7.08 -12.94 -4.92
CA GLU A 464 6.17 -12.35 -3.94
C GLU A 464 5.28 -13.37 -3.21
N ALA A 465 5.41 -14.67 -3.53
CA ALA A 465 4.69 -15.73 -2.83
C ALA A 465 5.08 -15.82 -1.35
N ALA A 466 4.14 -16.30 -0.51
CA ALA A 466 4.46 -16.70 0.85
C ALA A 466 5.43 -17.90 0.87
N PHE A 467 6.16 -18.10 1.97
CA PHE A 467 7.14 -19.20 2.01
C PHE A 467 6.50 -20.59 1.91
N TYR A 468 5.20 -20.71 2.21
CA TYR A 468 4.44 -21.97 2.22
C TYR A 468 3.49 -22.15 1.03
N GLY A 469 3.24 -21.12 0.22
CA GLY A 469 2.35 -21.23 -0.92
C GLY A 469 2.19 -19.95 -1.73
N PRO A 470 1.71 -20.07 -2.99
CA PRO A 470 1.39 -18.93 -3.83
C PRO A 470 0.14 -18.21 -3.34
N LYS A 471 -0.06 -16.98 -3.78
CA LYS A 471 -1.19 -16.14 -3.35
C LYS A 471 -1.81 -15.32 -4.47
N LEU A 472 -3.08 -15.03 -4.30
CA LEU A 472 -3.83 -14.04 -5.07
C LEU A 472 -4.10 -12.84 -4.16
N ASP A 473 -3.43 -11.73 -4.43
CA ASP A 473 -3.57 -10.49 -3.69
C ASP A 473 -4.47 -9.51 -4.43
N PHE A 474 -5.28 -8.76 -3.69
CA PHE A 474 -6.12 -7.70 -4.24
C PHE A 474 -5.48 -6.35 -3.89
N MET A 475 -4.87 -5.73 -4.91
CA MET A 475 -4.15 -4.47 -4.80
C MET A 475 -5.08 -3.31 -5.07
N VAL A 476 -5.45 -2.57 -4.04
CA VAL A 476 -6.32 -1.39 -4.12
C VAL A 476 -5.48 -0.13 -4.19
N LYS A 477 -5.83 0.81 -5.06
CA LYS A 477 -5.18 2.11 -5.15
C LYS A 477 -5.82 3.11 -4.20
N ASP A 478 -5.00 3.78 -3.39
CA ASP A 478 -5.46 4.90 -2.58
C ASP A 478 -5.66 6.18 -3.44
N ALA A 479 -6.06 7.26 -2.79
CA ALA A 479 -6.29 8.56 -3.44
C ALA A 479 -5.04 9.16 -4.10
N LEU A 480 -3.84 8.68 -3.78
CA LEU A 480 -2.55 9.06 -4.39
C LEU A 480 -2.12 8.11 -5.51
N GLY A 481 -2.91 7.09 -5.80
CA GLY A 481 -2.54 6.04 -6.74
C GLY A 481 -1.51 5.04 -6.19
N ARG A 482 -1.19 5.06 -4.87
CA ARG A 482 -0.34 4.04 -4.23
C ARG A 482 -1.13 2.75 -4.12
N SER A 483 -0.50 1.63 -4.47
CA SER A 483 -1.11 0.31 -4.35
C SER A 483 -0.94 -0.24 -2.94
N TRP A 484 -2.02 -0.74 -2.36
CA TRP A 484 -2.07 -1.38 -1.06
C TRP A 484 -2.64 -2.78 -1.19
N GLN A 485 -1.94 -3.77 -0.68
CA GLN A 485 -2.46 -5.11 -0.53
C GLN A 485 -3.51 -5.10 0.60
N LEU A 486 -4.76 -5.36 0.25
CA LEU A 486 -5.87 -5.56 1.18
C LEU A 486 -6.22 -7.04 1.27
N GLY A 487 -7.07 -7.55 0.39
CA GLY A 487 -7.48 -8.95 0.42
C GLY A 487 -6.39 -9.90 -0.08
N THR A 488 -6.31 -11.08 0.52
CA THR A 488 -5.38 -12.15 0.12
C THR A 488 -6.07 -13.50 0.19
N ILE A 489 -5.78 -14.36 -0.79
CA ILE A 489 -6.16 -15.79 -0.83
C ILE A 489 -4.90 -16.59 -1.14
N GLN A 490 -4.63 -17.66 -0.38
CA GLN A 490 -3.43 -18.49 -0.54
C GLN A 490 -3.81 -19.96 -0.54
N VAL A 491 -3.13 -20.75 -1.38
CA VAL A 491 -3.24 -22.22 -1.40
C VAL A 491 -2.03 -22.83 -0.71
N ASP A 492 -2.28 -23.72 0.21
CA ASP A 492 -1.24 -24.31 1.05
C ASP A 492 -1.40 -25.83 1.18
N TYR A 493 -0.40 -26.54 0.65
CA TYR A 493 -0.24 -27.99 0.81
C TYR A 493 0.75 -28.33 1.94
N ASN A 494 1.47 -27.36 2.46
CA ASN A 494 2.61 -27.56 3.36
C ASN A 494 2.22 -27.61 4.83
N LEU A 495 1.38 -26.68 5.30
CA LEU A 495 0.92 -26.71 6.70
C LEU A 495 0.12 -27.98 7.04
N PRO A 496 -0.80 -28.47 6.18
CA PRO A 496 -1.44 -29.76 6.42
C PRO A 496 -0.45 -30.92 6.61
N GLU A 497 0.67 -30.93 5.88
CA GLU A 497 1.72 -31.93 6.05
C GLU A 497 2.49 -31.74 7.35
N ARG A 498 2.89 -30.52 7.68
CA ARG A 498 3.68 -30.20 8.88
C ARG A 498 2.94 -30.41 10.17
N PHE A 499 1.62 -30.22 10.18
CA PHE A 499 0.72 -30.46 11.32
C PHE A 499 0.11 -31.88 11.31
N ASP A 500 0.48 -32.70 10.37
CA ASP A 500 -0.01 -34.08 10.21
C ASP A 500 -1.55 -34.15 10.19
N LEU A 501 -2.19 -33.29 9.39
CA LEU A 501 -3.63 -33.21 9.27
C LEU A 501 -4.15 -34.31 8.34
N TRP A 502 -5.27 -34.97 8.72
CA TRP A 502 -5.86 -36.07 7.96
C TRP A 502 -7.39 -36.00 7.90
N TYR A 503 -7.95 -36.59 6.84
CA TYR A 503 -9.36 -36.95 6.77
C TYR A 503 -9.51 -38.34 6.18
N LYS A 504 -10.63 -39.02 6.49
CA LYS A 504 -10.94 -40.33 5.95
C LYS A 504 -11.65 -40.19 4.60
N GLY A 505 -11.07 -40.74 3.55
CA GLY A 505 -11.62 -40.72 2.19
C GLY A 505 -12.79 -41.67 1.98
N ALA A 506 -13.45 -41.59 0.80
CA ALA A 506 -14.50 -42.49 0.38
C ALA A 506 -14.00 -43.94 0.15
N ASP A 507 -12.71 -44.09 -0.15
CA ASP A 507 -11.96 -45.34 -0.27
C ASP A 507 -11.62 -45.98 1.06
N ASN A 508 -12.00 -45.36 2.17
CA ASN A 508 -11.72 -45.78 3.54
C ASN A 508 -10.25 -45.60 3.98
N GLU A 509 -9.42 -44.94 3.15
CA GLU A 509 -8.04 -44.60 3.45
C GLU A 509 -7.92 -43.20 4.04
N MET A 510 -6.74 -42.89 4.65
CA MET A 510 -6.45 -41.57 5.21
C MET A 510 -5.79 -40.69 4.15
N HIS A 511 -6.36 -39.52 3.95
CA HIS A 511 -5.88 -38.53 2.99
C HIS A 511 -5.55 -37.21 3.66
N ARG A 512 -4.66 -36.44 3.04
CA ARG A 512 -4.25 -35.14 3.52
C ARG A 512 -5.11 -34.03 2.88
N PRO A 513 -5.72 -33.13 3.67
CA PRO A 513 -6.48 -32.02 3.12
C PRO A 513 -5.56 -30.99 2.45
N VAL A 514 -6.11 -30.18 1.55
CA VAL A 514 -5.52 -28.93 1.09
C VAL A 514 -6.07 -27.81 1.94
N MET A 515 -5.25 -26.80 2.22
CA MET A 515 -5.65 -25.65 3.02
C MET A 515 -5.70 -24.39 2.16
N ILE A 516 -6.74 -23.59 2.34
CA ILE A 516 -6.84 -22.24 1.76
C ILE A 516 -6.87 -21.25 2.89
N HIS A 517 -5.96 -20.27 2.84
CA HIS A 517 -5.96 -19.12 3.74
C HIS A 517 -6.65 -17.96 3.04
N ARG A 518 -7.48 -17.19 3.74
CA ARG A 518 -8.07 -16.00 3.17
C ARG A 518 -8.33 -14.91 4.22
N ALA A 519 -8.14 -13.66 3.82
CA ALA A 519 -8.46 -12.48 4.59
C ALA A 519 -8.93 -11.37 3.64
N PRO A 520 -10.26 -11.15 3.44
CA PRO A 520 -10.79 -10.09 2.57
C PRO A 520 -10.37 -8.68 2.96
N PHE A 521 -10.39 -8.32 4.23
CA PHE A 521 -9.87 -7.04 4.72
C PHE A 521 -8.33 -7.05 4.81
N GLY A 522 -7.75 -8.21 5.07
CA GLY A 522 -6.35 -8.38 5.43
C GLY A 522 -6.10 -7.95 6.89
N SER A 523 -5.55 -6.76 7.10
CA SER A 523 -5.47 -6.12 8.42
C SER A 523 -6.61 -5.15 8.58
N MET A 524 -7.42 -5.28 9.62
CA MET A 524 -8.51 -4.35 9.96
C MET A 524 -7.99 -2.92 10.09
N GLU A 525 -6.84 -2.73 10.70
CA GLU A 525 -6.20 -1.44 10.89
C GLU A 525 -5.85 -0.80 9.55
N ARG A 526 -5.17 -1.52 8.67
CA ARG A 526 -4.83 -1.05 7.31
C ARG A 526 -6.09 -0.82 6.48
N PHE A 527 -7.05 -1.71 6.56
CA PHE A 527 -8.30 -1.59 5.84
C PHE A 527 -9.06 -0.32 6.23
N VAL A 528 -9.19 -0.03 7.52
CA VAL A 528 -9.81 1.20 8.02
C VAL A 528 -9.03 2.43 7.58
N ALA A 529 -7.69 2.40 7.59
CA ALA A 529 -6.88 3.50 7.09
C ALA A 529 -7.19 3.81 5.62
N ILE A 530 -7.18 2.78 4.76
CA ILE A 530 -7.44 2.92 3.33
C ILE A 530 -8.90 3.34 3.07
N LEU A 531 -9.86 2.77 3.79
CA LEU A 531 -11.26 3.15 3.70
C LEU A 531 -11.48 4.61 4.09
N LEU A 532 -10.82 5.08 5.15
CA LEU A 532 -10.86 6.46 5.62
C LEU A 532 -10.31 7.44 4.57
N GLU A 533 -9.19 7.11 3.94
CA GLU A 533 -8.60 7.89 2.85
C GLU A 533 -9.47 7.84 1.58
N HIS A 534 -9.98 6.66 1.22
CA HIS A 534 -10.85 6.46 0.06
C HIS A 534 -12.13 7.31 0.16
N THR A 535 -12.80 7.26 1.29
CA THR A 535 -14.06 7.99 1.54
C THR A 535 -13.85 9.44 1.99
N ALA A 536 -12.62 9.87 2.26
CA ALA A 536 -12.30 11.14 2.94
C ALA A 536 -13.09 11.31 4.26
N GLY A 537 -13.30 10.21 4.99
CA GLY A 537 -14.09 10.15 6.22
C GLY A 537 -15.61 10.15 6.04
N ASN A 538 -16.10 10.17 4.79
CA ASN A 538 -17.52 10.10 4.48
C ASN A 538 -17.97 8.65 4.33
N PHE A 539 -17.99 7.91 5.43
CA PHE A 539 -18.39 6.49 5.41
C PHE A 539 -19.82 6.30 4.87
N PRO A 540 -20.10 5.14 4.24
CA PRO A 540 -21.48 4.73 3.95
C PRO A 540 -22.35 4.80 5.21
N LEU A 541 -23.63 5.13 5.07
CA LEU A 541 -24.54 5.35 6.19
C LEU A 541 -24.58 4.17 7.17
N TRP A 542 -24.62 2.95 6.66
CA TRP A 542 -24.64 1.73 7.47
C TRP A 542 -23.38 1.55 8.35
N LEU A 543 -22.25 2.07 7.88
CA LEU A 543 -20.95 1.95 8.53
C LEU A 543 -20.61 3.16 9.41
N ASN A 544 -21.23 4.32 9.16
CA ASN A 544 -20.88 5.55 9.88
C ASN A 544 -21.06 5.38 11.40
N PRO A 545 -20.04 5.68 12.23
CA PRO A 545 -20.14 5.58 13.69
C PRO A 545 -21.27 6.40 14.30
N THR A 546 -21.62 7.53 13.67
CA THR A 546 -22.72 8.40 14.06
C THR A 546 -23.58 8.67 12.82
N GLN A 547 -24.81 8.17 12.79
CA GLN A 547 -25.71 8.32 11.64
C GLN A 547 -26.53 9.61 11.68
N ALA A 548 -26.87 10.05 12.89
CA ALA A 548 -27.63 11.27 13.10
C ALA A 548 -27.15 12.03 14.35
N ILE A 549 -27.38 13.33 14.38
CA ILE A 549 -27.19 14.14 15.57
C ILE A 549 -28.42 15.03 15.80
N VAL A 550 -28.93 15.05 17.04
CA VAL A 550 -30.01 15.93 17.46
C VAL A 550 -29.42 17.25 17.92
N LEU A 551 -29.82 18.36 17.28
CA LEU A 551 -29.36 19.70 17.56
C LEU A 551 -30.50 20.51 18.21
N SER A 552 -30.43 20.75 19.52
CA SER A 552 -31.42 21.58 20.21
C SER A 552 -31.19 23.08 19.98
N LEU A 553 -32.25 23.86 19.74
CA LEU A 553 -32.17 25.32 19.62
C LEU A 553 -31.79 26.01 20.94
N SER A 554 -32.19 25.41 22.06
CA SER A 554 -31.82 25.87 23.41
C SER A 554 -31.99 24.73 24.43
N GLU A 555 -31.48 24.94 25.64
CA GLU A 555 -31.62 24.03 26.78
C GLU A 555 -33.09 23.68 27.11
N LYS A 556 -34.03 24.61 26.78
CA LYS A 556 -35.47 24.40 26.98
C LYS A 556 -35.99 23.13 26.30
N TYR A 557 -35.39 22.73 25.17
CA TYR A 557 -35.81 21.57 24.35
C TYR A 557 -34.98 20.32 24.61
N GLU A 558 -34.15 20.31 25.64
CA GLU A 558 -33.29 19.18 25.97
C GLU A 558 -34.06 17.89 26.25
N ASN A 559 -35.14 17.98 27.01
CA ASN A 559 -35.98 16.81 27.31
C ASN A 559 -36.58 16.19 26.06
N TYR A 560 -37.02 17.04 25.10
CA TYR A 560 -37.50 16.55 23.82
C TYR A 560 -36.40 15.91 22.99
N ALA A 561 -35.22 16.53 22.91
CA ALA A 561 -34.08 16.01 22.22
C ALA A 561 -33.63 14.65 22.81
N GLN A 562 -33.66 14.48 24.13
CA GLN A 562 -33.35 13.20 24.81
C GLN A 562 -34.39 12.11 24.48
N LYS A 563 -35.67 12.50 24.35
CA LYS A 563 -36.73 11.56 23.91
C LYS A 563 -36.46 11.06 22.50
N ILE A 564 -36.11 11.96 21.57
CA ILE A 564 -35.75 11.59 20.20
C ILE A 564 -34.54 10.67 20.16
N LEU A 565 -33.48 11.00 20.90
CA LEU A 565 -32.29 10.15 21.01
C LEU A 565 -32.66 8.70 21.36
N ARG A 566 -33.45 8.51 22.42
CA ARG A 566 -33.89 7.18 22.86
C ARG A 566 -34.74 6.44 21.80
N LEU A 567 -35.62 7.14 21.11
CA LEU A 567 -36.46 6.55 20.04
C LEU A 567 -35.59 6.06 18.87
N LEU A 568 -34.57 6.84 18.49
CA LEU A 568 -33.65 6.47 17.41
C LEU A 568 -32.70 5.34 17.80
N GLU A 569 -32.19 5.34 19.05
CA GLU A 569 -31.38 4.23 19.58
C GLU A 569 -32.18 2.93 19.63
N ASN A 570 -33.45 2.96 20.04
CA ASN A 570 -34.35 1.81 20.01
C ASN A 570 -34.63 1.31 18.58
N SER A 571 -34.40 2.14 17.56
CA SER A 571 -34.49 1.78 16.15
C SER A 571 -33.14 1.38 15.54
N ASP A 572 -32.12 1.11 16.34
CA ASP A 572 -30.73 0.79 15.96
C ASP A 572 -30.04 1.89 15.12
N ILE A 573 -30.41 3.17 15.37
CA ILE A 573 -29.80 4.33 14.72
C ILE A 573 -28.83 4.98 15.70
N ARG A 574 -27.55 5.00 15.34
CA ARG A 574 -26.45 5.60 16.13
C ARG A 574 -26.56 7.11 16.13
N THR A 575 -27.07 7.66 17.22
CA THR A 575 -27.43 9.06 17.33
C THR A 575 -26.63 9.74 18.45
N LEU A 576 -26.22 10.97 18.22
CA LEU A 576 -25.66 11.87 19.24
C LEU A 576 -26.64 13.02 19.50
N ILE A 577 -26.39 13.74 20.58
CA ILE A 577 -27.13 14.95 20.93
C ILE A 577 -26.14 16.09 21.19
N ASP A 578 -26.44 17.28 20.65
CA ASP A 578 -25.74 18.53 20.98
C ASP A 578 -26.70 19.53 21.62
N ASN A 579 -26.66 19.56 22.94
CA ASN A 579 -27.46 20.45 23.79
C ASN A 579 -26.65 21.66 24.31
N ARG A 580 -25.42 21.87 23.83
CA ARG A 580 -24.58 23.00 24.25
C ARG A 580 -25.24 24.34 23.96
N ALA A 581 -24.98 25.36 24.79
CA ALA A 581 -25.42 26.74 24.58
C ALA A 581 -24.58 27.42 23.48
N GLU A 582 -24.76 26.96 22.23
CA GLU A 582 -24.06 27.45 21.04
C GLU A 582 -25.03 27.82 19.92
N THR A 583 -24.59 28.65 18.97
CA THR A 583 -25.42 29.01 17.82
C THR A 583 -25.69 27.80 16.92
N MET A 584 -26.88 27.69 16.33
CA MET A 584 -27.24 26.61 15.44
C MET A 584 -26.26 26.46 14.26
N GLY A 585 -25.82 27.60 13.69
CA GLY A 585 -24.82 27.59 12.60
C GLY A 585 -23.50 26.97 13.01
N LYS A 586 -23.06 27.12 14.27
CA LYS A 586 -21.84 26.49 14.79
C LYS A 586 -22.05 24.99 14.98
N LYS A 587 -23.17 24.57 15.58
CA LYS A 587 -23.53 23.15 15.77
C LYS A 587 -23.61 22.41 14.43
N ILE A 588 -24.25 22.99 13.41
CA ILE A 588 -24.34 22.43 12.06
C ILE A 588 -22.93 22.29 11.45
N ARG A 589 -22.09 23.34 11.54
CA ARG A 589 -20.73 23.28 10.99
C ARG A 589 -19.88 22.21 11.65
N GLU A 590 -19.98 22.05 12.95
CA GLU A 590 -19.25 21.03 13.71
C GLU A 590 -19.75 19.62 13.34
N ALA A 591 -21.06 19.41 13.19
CA ALA A 591 -21.65 18.16 12.73
C ALA A 591 -21.17 17.80 11.30
N GLU A 592 -21.11 18.78 10.39
CA GLU A 592 -20.57 18.59 9.04
C GLU A 592 -19.05 18.26 9.06
N THR A 593 -18.28 18.91 9.94
CA THR A 593 -16.85 18.62 10.13
C THR A 593 -16.65 17.19 10.62
N GLN A 594 -17.49 16.73 11.55
CA GLN A 594 -17.52 15.36 12.06
C GLN A 594 -18.12 14.34 11.07
N LYS A 595 -18.44 14.77 9.84
CA LYS A 595 -18.98 13.92 8.76
C LYS A 595 -20.28 13.21 9.11
N ILE A 596 -21.09 13.76 10.03
CA ILE A 596 -22.36 13.18 10.42
C ILE A 596 -23.38 13.33 9.29
N PRO A 597 -23.99 12.23 8.80
CA PRO A 597 -24.88 12.27 7.63
C PRO A 597 -26.16 13.08 7.82
N TYR A 598 -26.77 13.01 9.01
CA TYR A 598 -28.07 13.65 9.27
C TYR A 598 -28.04 14.51 10.52
N MET A 599 -28.63 15.68 10.44
CA MET A 599 -28.80 16.62 11.54
C MET A 599 -30.32 16.82 11.77
N LEU A 600 -30.77 16.59 12.99
CA LEU A 600 -32.15 16.70 13.42
C LEU A 600 -32.27 17.94 14.30
N ILE A 601 -32.83 19.02 13.75
CA ILE A 601 -32.97 20.28 14.46
C ILE A 601 -34.30 20.23 15.22
N VAL A 602 -34.26 20.63 16.50
CA VAL A 602 -35.43 20.63 17.37
C VAL A 602 -35.57 21.95 18.13
N GLY A 603 -36.78 22.47 18.08
CA GLY A 603 -37.18 23.71 18.72
C GLY A 603 -38.62 23.66 19.18
N GLU A 604 -39.26 24.82 19.34
CA GLU A 604 -40.61 24.93 19.86
C GLU A 604 -41.67 24.27 18.95
N ASN A 605 -41.51 24.42 17.64
CA ASN A 605 -42.48 23.87 16.69
C ASN A 605 -42.37 22.34 16.66
N GLU A 606 -41.15 21.83 16.58
CA GLU A 606 -40.89 20.38 16.55
C GLU A 606 -41.38 19.70 17.83
N GLU A 607 -41.18 20.31 19.00
CA GLU A 607 -41.67 19.76 20.27
C GLU A 607 -43.19 19.74 20.32
N LYS A 608 -43.86 20.81 19.86
CA LYS A 608 -45.36 20.90 19.86
C LYS A 608 -45.99 19.90 18.90
N GLU A 609 -45.35 19.70 17.74
CA GLU A 609 -45.88 18.84 16.67
C GLU A 609 -45.38 17.37 16.80
N GLY A 610 -44.41 17.10 17.67
CA GLY A 610 -43.83 15.79 17.81
C GLY A 610 -42.95 15.38 16.63
N THR A 611 -42.31 16.36 15.96
CA THR A 611 -41.51 16.18 14.73
C THR A 611 -40.04 16.52 14.92
N VAL A 612 -39.25 16.35 13.87
CA VAL A 612 -37.87 16.81 13.73
C VAL A 612 -37.68 17.48 12.37
N SER A 613 -36.97 18.60 12.32
CA SER A 613 -36.52 19.20 11.06
C SER A 613 -35.23 18.56 10.61
N VAL A 614 -35.26 17.86 9.47
CA VAL A 614 -34.19 17.00 9.00
C VAL A 614 -33.34 17.71 7.98
N ARG A 615 -32.03 17.80 8.25
CA ARG A 615 -31.03 18.33 7.32
C ARG A 615 -29.98 17.25 7.02
N LYS A 616 -29.72 17.01 5.74
CA LYS A 616 -28.66 16.13 5.29
C LYS A 616 -27.33 16.89 5.21
N ARG A 617 -26.22 16.24 5.46
CA ARG A 617 -24.90 16.83 5.25
C ARG A 617 -24.77 17.34 3.80
N GLY A 618 -24.12 18.48 3.62
CA GLY A 618 -24.04 19.17 2.34
C GLY A 618 -25.16 20.15 2.07
N GLY A 619 -26.11 20.30 3.03
CA GLY A 619 -27.09 21.39 3.04
C GLY A 619 -28.47 21.06 2.52
N GLU A 620 -28.74 19.84 2.08
CA GLU A 620 -30.06 19.39 1.66
C GLU A 620 -31.03 19.39 2.85
N ASP A 621 -32.17 20.11 2.71
CA ASP A 621 -33.22 20.18 3.70
C ASP A 621 -34.36 19.23 3.30
N LEU A 622 -34.62 18.24 4.13
CA LEU A 622 -35.68 17.23 3.92
C LEU A 622 -37.02 17.63 4.58
N GLY A 623 -37.05 18.80 5.22
CA GLY A 623 -38.22 19.31 5.90
C GLY A 623 -38.53 18.65 7.24
N SER A 624 -39.71 18.92 7.78
CA SER A 624 -40.17 18.37 9.06
C SER A 624 -40.87 17.02 8.85
N MET A 625 -40.55 16.05 9.72
CA MET A 625 -41.19 14.72 9.70
C MET A 625 -41.24 14.13 11.11
N SER A 626 -42.05 13.09 11.32
CA SER A 626 -42.05 12.37 12.58
C SER A 626 -40.75 11.58 12.80
N VAL A 627 -40.40 11.31 14.04
CA VAL A 627 -39.19 10.53 14.40
C VAL A 627 -39.26 9.12 13.80
N GLU A 628 -40.45 8.52 13.78
CA GLU A 628 -40.68 7.19 13.18
C GLU A 628 -40.49 7.20 11.65
N ALA A 629 -40.94 8.27 10.97
CA ALA A 629 -40.73 8.45 9.53
C ALA A 629 -39.22 8.57 9.22
N PHE A 630 -38.51 9.36 10.02
CA PHE A 630 -37.05 9.47 9.90
C PHE A 630 -36.33 8.14 10.16
N ALA A 631 -36.71 7.41 11.21
CA ALA A 631 -36.13 6.08 11.50
C ALA A 631 -36.36 5.11 10.35
N LYS A 632 -37.56 5.12 9.75
CA LYS A 632 -37.84 4.29 8.57
C LYS A 632 -37.01 4.69 7.36
N LEU A 633 -36.84 6.01 7.13
CA LEU A 633 -35.98 6.53 6.05
C LEU A 633 -34.55 6.01 6.18
N ILE A 634 -33.93 6.16 7.35
CA ILE A 634 -32.55 5.72 7.63
C ILE A 634 -32.43 4.22 7.44
N ASN A 635 -33.30 3.42 8.05
CA ASN A 635 -33.24 1.96 7.97
C ASN A 635 -33.45 1.46 6.53
N SER A 636 -34.29 2.13 5.74
CA SER A 636 -34.46 1.81 4.33
C SER A 636 -33.22 2.13 3.50
N GLU A 637 -32.56 3.29 3.74
CA GLU A 637 -31.32 3.67 3.09
C GLU A 637 -30.18 2.70 3.46
N VAL A 638 -30.06 2.32 4.73
CA VAL A 638 -29.10 1.31 5.20
C VAL A 638 -29.35 -0.03 4.52
N ALA A 639 -30.61 -0.51 4.49
CA ALA A 639 -30.95 -1.79 3.87
C ALA A 639 -30.65 -1.81 2.36
N ALA A 640 -30.89 -0.70 1.66
CA ALA A 640 -30.61 -0.56 0.23
C ALA A 640 -29.09 -0.50 -0.09
N SER A 641 -28.28 -0.04 0.86
CA SER A 641 -26.83 0.15 0.65
C SER A 641 -26.01 -1.13 0.81
N ILE A 642 -26.55 -2.18 1.43
CA ILE A 642 -25.86 -3.47 1.66
C ILE A 642 -26.50 -4.53 0.78
N LYS A 643 -25.79 -4.97 -0.26
CA LYS A 643 -26.20 -6.14 -1.03
C LYS A 643 -26.12 -7.39 -0.15
N GLN A 644 -26.97 -8.38 -0.39
CA GLN A 644 -26.84 -9.67 0.27
C GLN A 644 -25.81 -10.52 -0.46
N PHE A 645 -24.95 -11.22 0.30
CA PHE A 645 -24.00 -12.18 -0.28
C PHE A 645 -24.77 -13.35 -0.89
N GLY A 646 -24.45 -13.70 -2.12
CA GLY A 646 -25.07 -14.82 -2.84
C GLY A 646 -26.34 -14.48 -3.64
N ASN A 647 -26.72 -13.20 -3.74
CA ASN A 647 -27.83 -12.72 -4.60
C ASN A 647 -27.30 -12.02 -5.84
#